data_93b32d6c75d0ef59f74474999489a1fb
#
_entry.id   93b32d6c75d0ef59f74474999489a1fb
#
_cell.length_a   1.000
_cell.length_b   1.000
_cell.length_c   1.000
_cell.angle_alpha   90.00
_cell.angle_beta   90.00
_cell.angle_gamma   90.00
#
_symmetry.space_group_name_H-M   'P 1'
#
loop_
_entity.id
_entity.type
_entity.pdbx_description
1 polymer ?
#
loop_
_entity_poly.entity_id
_entity_poly.type
_entity_poly.pdbx_seq_one_letter_code
_entity_poly.pdbx_strand_id
1 'polypeptide(L)'
;MQAQRTLRRLPRLALIPLLFATAATHAATDPLAPTAHWSAYTAGRATTPPMGWSSWNAFGTNIDEEKIMGAAQRIVDSGLAAKGYRYINIDDGWALRRHQPDNRLEARPDRFPSTVNGGFRPFTDKLHAMGLKAGIYSDLGRNTCSQAYGGDDPNLPKGSMLEREVGLYGHIDQDITLFFRDWGFDFFKVDGCGVRAYGADSPKVKTGNYRALKPVLDLESVARSDIPAVQAEFTQINDALKRSNPDGDFLLSLCVWGAGDVRAWGKNFGNISRTSDDIRPQWSRLLSNLDSAVRRELYGHPGSWNDPDMLFIGAGDFDANHLVEAKSHFSLWAMLNSPLMTGADLRTTPQALIDIFGNADIIALNQDPAGNQAVLAYDADDLEILVKTLASGDKAVAVFNRGFAAVDADLTADHLKLRKDAPIKLTDLWSKADTTFTNETKVHVAPRETRIFRVQGTRALAQGVYLSEQPGSVNPAVDGVTTPQADPTVFRSSFGWTGTKGGGERPMYAGWGGARADSTPYGQLLQIAGTPYAAGIGILANSRLEVRNGDYRRIEAHVGVDDSARDRTHAVTFMIYGDGKLLAKSKPLRWGQPAQALSADVGGAKIVELVAKSTGGVNEQLPVTWGGAALLSSAQAR
;
A
#
# COMPACT_ATOMS: atom_id res chain seq x y z
N MET A 1 10.04 22.79 100.09
CA MET A 1 10.09 23.56 98.86
C MET A 1 10.62 22.62 97.78
N GLN A 2 9.70 22.06 96.98
CA GLN A 2 9.97 21.03 95.98
C GLN A 2 10.18 21.68 94.60
N ALA A 3 11.27 21.35 93.93
CA ALA A 3 11.54 21.76 92.56
C ALA A 3 11.06 20.67 91.59
N GLN A 4 10.09 21.03 90.76
CA GLN A 4 9.62 20.15 89.68
C GLN A 4 10.58 20.18 88.50
N ARG A 5 11.07 19.01 88.10
CA ARG A 5 11.86 18.75 86.83
C ARG A 5 10.89 18.48 85.67
N THR A 6 10.85 19.37 84.72
CA THR A 6 10.18 19.17 83.44
C THR A 6 11.06 18.37 82.47
N LEU A 7 10.62 17.17 82.06
CA LEU A 7 11.21 16.34 81.04
C LEU A 7 10.80 16.85 79.63
N ARG A 8 11.73 17.35 78.87
CA ARG A 8 11.54 17.65 77.43
C ARG A 8 11.54 16.35 76.64
N ARG A 9 10.44 16.08 75.90
CA ARG A 9 10.32 15.01 74.90
C ARG A 9 11.00 15.45 73.61
N LEU A 10 11.96 14.67 73.10
CA LEU A 10 12.54 14.78 71.75
C LEU A 10 11.56 14.23 70.72
N PRO A 11 11.42 14.83 69.52
CA PRO A 11 10.57 14.30 68.47
C PRO A 11 11.26 13.08 67.80
N ARG A 12 10.49 12.02 67.61
CA ARG A 12 10.88 10.86 66.84
C ARG A 12 11.01 11.23 65.35
N LEU A 13 12.18 11.19 64.78
CA LEU A 13 12.37 11.21 63.30
C LEU A 13 11.76 9.92 62.69
N ALA A 14 10.75 10.07 61.87
CA ALA A 14 10.25 9.00 61.04
C ALA A 14 11.19 8.84 59.83
N LEU A 15 11.86 7.72 59.74
CA LEU A 15 12.57 7.30 58.52
C LEU A 15 11.51 6.98 57.43
N ILE A 16 11.46 7.80 56.39
CA ILE A 16 10.72 7.50 55.18
C ILE A 16 11.66 6.64 54.31
N PRO A 17 11.30 5.40 53.93
CA PRO A 17 12.10 4.63 52.98
C PRO A 17 11.98 5.29 51.60
N LEU A 18 13.09 5.80 51.06
CA LEU A 18 13.22 6.17 49.66
C LEU A 18 13.11 4.87 48.81
N LEU A 19 11.95 4.64 48.21
CA LEU A 19 11.83 3.67 47.12
C LEU A 19 12.57 4.25 45.90
N PHE A 20 13.75 3.72 45.62
CA PHE A 20 14.40 3.89 44.33
C PHE A 20 13.59 3.09 43.32
N ALA A 21 12.73 3.77 42.57
CA ALA A 21 12.16 3.25 41.33
C ALA A 21 13.32 3.16 40.33
N THR A 22 13.86 1.98 40.14
CA THR A 22 14.74 1.68 39.01
C THR A 22 13.87 1.80 37.75
N ALA A 23 13.95 2.94 37.06
CA ALA A 23 13.47 3.04 35.69
C ALA A 23 14.26 2.03 34.86
N ALA A 24 13.66 0.90 34.53
CA ALA A 24 14.17 0.00 33.52
C ALA A 24 14.19 0.79 32.21
N THR A 25 15.33 1.32 31.83
CA THR A 25 15.56 1.80 30.48
C THR A 25 15.44 0.57 29.57
N HIS A 26 14.30 0.43 28.91
CA HIS A 26 14.21 -0.48 27.79
C HIS A 26 15.25 -0.01 26.77
N ALA A 27 16.36 -0.73 26.65
CA ALA A 27 17.29 -0.53 25.55
C ALA A 27 16.46 -0.68 24.27
N ALA A 28 16.46 0.35 23.43
CA ALA A 28 15.79 0.28 22.12
C ALA A 28 16.32 -0.98 21.41
N THR A 29 15.43 -1.89 21.06
CA THR A 29 15.78 -3.11 20.34
C THR A 29 16.41 -2.71 19.00
N ASP A 30 17.56 -3.31 18.65
CA ASP A 30 18.19 -3.08 17.34
C ASP A 30 17.18 -3.42 16.23
N PRO A 31 16.74 -2.47 15.39
CA PRO A 31 15.73 -2.72 14.36
C PRO A 31 16.21 -3.73 13.31
N LEU A 32 17.53 -3.94 13.20
CA LEU A 32 18.16 -4.92 12.32
C LEU A 32 18.27 -6.31 12.94
N ALA A 33 17.93 -6.47 14.23
CA ALA A 33 17.90 -7.79 14.83
C ALA A 33 16.88 -8.70 14.12
N PRO A 34 17.24 -9.96 13.85
CA PRO A 34 16.31 -10.90 13.24
C PRO A 34 15.13 -11.16 14.17
N THR A 35 13.92 -11.22 13.60
CA THR A 35 12.68 -11.41 14.37
C THR A 35 12.07 -12.80 14.20
N ALA A 36 12.46 -13.52 13.14
CA ALA A 36 11.85 -14.77 12.70
C ALA A 36 10.33 -14.65 12.38
N HIS A 37 9.85 -13.42 12.15
CA HIS A 37 8.44 -13.14 11.91
C HIS A 37 8.25 -12.36 10.62
N TRP A 38 7.09 -12.58 10.00
CA TRP A 38 6.59 -11.73 8.93
C TRP A 38 5.85 -10.53 9.54
N SER A 39 6.37 -9.33 9.32
CA SER A 39 5.84 -8.11 9.97
C SER A 39 4.74 -7.41 9.19
N ALA A 40 4.56 -7.70 7.88
CA ALA A 40 3.46 -7.10 7.15
C ALA A 40 2.10 -7.64 7.63
N TYR A 41 1.08 -6.77 7.58
CA TYR A 41 -0.25 -7.06 8.12
C TYR A 41 -0.91 -8.24 7.42
N THR A 42 -1.37 -9.21 8.19
CA THR A 42 -2.04 -10.42 7.69
C THR A 42 -3.37 -10.71 8.39
N ALA A 43 -3.76 -9.90 9.40
CA ALA A 43 -5.08 -9.99 9.99
C ALA A 43 -6.13 -9.45 9.02
N GLY A 44 -7.35 -10.00 9.07
CA GLY A 44 -8.38 -9.73 8.07
C GLY A 44 -8.26 -10.64 6.85
N ARG A 45 -9.09 -10.42 5.82
CA ARG A 45 -9.31 -11.35 4.71
C ARG A 45 -8.74 -10.92 3.35
N ALA A 46 -7.90 -9.91 3.28
CA ALA A 46 -7.31 -9.45 2.04
C ALA A 46 -6.14 -10.36 1.57
N THR A 47 -6.35 -11.65 1.47
CA THR A 47 -5.35 -12.59 0.91
C THR A 47 -5.11 -12.35 -0.58
N THR A 48 -6.10 -11.81 -1.27
CA THR A 48 -6.02 -11.20 -2.60
C THR A 48 -6.57 -9.77 -2.51
N PRO A 49 -6.26 -8.89 -3.48
CA PRO A 49 -6.77 -7.53 -3.47
C PRO A 49 -8.30 -7.49 -3.42
N PRO A 50 -8.92 -6.70 -2.55
CA PRO A 50 -10.38 -6.61 -2.49
C PRO A 50 -10.96 -5.99 -3.75
N MET A 51 -12.18 -6.42 -4.10
CA MET A 51 -12.92 -5.94 -5.27
C MET A 51 -14.30 -5.47 -4.86
N GLY A 52 -14.75 -4.35 -5.45
CA GLY A 52 -16.05 -3.80 -5.10
C GLY A 52 -16.34 -2.46 -5.77
N TRP A 53 -17.12 -1.66 -5.08
CA TRP A 53 -17.55 -0.34 -5.51
C TRP A 53 -17.48 0.64 -4.32
N SER A 54 -17.18 1.91 -4.62
CA SER A 54 -17.21 3.00 -3.64
C SER A 54 -17.94 4.21 -4.21
N SER A 55 -18.69 4.91 -3.36
CA SER A 55 -19.63 5.95 -3.76
C SER A 55 -19.00 7.28 -4.16
N TRP A 56 -17.73 7.55 -3.75
CA TRP A 56 -17.18 8.90 -3.82
C TRP A 56 -17.11 9.48 -5.24
N ASN A 57 -16.51 8.75 -6.18
CA ASN A 57 -16.30 9.27 -7.54
C ASN A 57 -17.61 9.49 -8.30
N ALA A 58 -18.65 8.69 -8.00
CA ALA A 58 -19.96 8.83 -8.62
C ALA A 58 -20.79 9.98 -8.03
N PHE A 59 -20.73 10.18 -6.71
CA PHE A 59 -21.72 10.99 -6.02
C PHE A 59 -21.16 12.02 -5.04
N GLY A 60 -19.86 11.98 -4.70
CA GLY A 60 -19.31 12.81 -3.63
C GLY A 60 -20.09 12.59 -2.33
N THR A 61 -20.49 13.69 -1.68
CA THR A 61 -21.35 13.68 -0.49
C THR A 61 -22.84 13.48 -0.79
N ASN A 62 -23.26 13.54 -2.06
CA ASN A 62 -24.67 13.40 -2.45
C ASN A 62 -25.10 11.92 -2.55
N ILE A 63 -24.82 11.18 -1.51
CA ILE A 63 -25.18 9.76 -1.37
C ILE A 63 -26.55 9.61 -0.71
N ASP A 64 -27.24 8.53 -1.06
CA ASP A 64 -28.47 8.07 -0.42
C ASP A 64 -28.63 6.56 -0.60
N GLU A 65 -29.54 5.97 0.16
CA GLU A 65 -29.79 4.53 0.15
C GLU A 65 -30.19 4.00 -1.23
N GLU A 66 -30.98 4.76 -1.99
CA GLU A 66 -31.44 4.38 -3.34
C GLU A 66 -30.26 4.23 -4.31
N LYS A 67 -29.36 5.22 -4.32
CA LYS A 67 -28.15 5.20 -5.17
C LYS A 67 -27.23 4.02 -4.83
N ILE A 68 -26.98 3.81 -3.53
CA ILE A 68 -26.09 2.73 -3.06
C ILE A 68 -26.70 1.36 -3.36
N MET A 69 -27.97 1.16 -3.02
CA MET A 69 -28.65 -0.11 -3.30
C MET A 69 -28.83 -0.38 -4.80
N GLY A 70 -29.02 0.68 -5.61
CA GLY A 70 -29.06 0.57 -7.06
C GLY A 70 -27.72 0.13 -7.66
N ALA A 71 -26.59 0.66 -7.16
CA ALA A 71 -25.26 0.21 -7.54
C ALA A 71 -24.99 -1.25 -7.09
N ALA A 72 -25.40 -1.61 -5.87
CA ALA A 72 -25.30 -2.97 -5.35
C ALA A 72 -26.11 -3.96 -6.21
N GLN A 73 -27.36 -3.63 -6.55
CA GLN A 73 -28.19 -4.46 -7.41
C GLN A 73 -27.55 -4.64 -8.80
N ARG A 74 -26.99 -3.58 -9.39
CA ARG A 74 -26.29 -3.66 -10.68
C ARG A 74 -25.06 -4.58 -10.63
N ILE A 75 -24.33 -4.59 -9.54
CA ILE A 75 -23.20 -5.55 -9.33
C ILE A 75 -23.69 -6.99 -9.36
N VAL A 76 -24.84 -7.28 -8.73
CA VAL A 76 -25.44 -8.61 -8.75
C VAL A 76 -25.96 -8.96 -10.16
N ASP A 77 -26.77 -8.10 -10.76
CA ASP A 77 -27.46 -8.34 -12.03
C ASP A 77 -26.49 -8.47 -13.21
N SER A 78 -25.37 -7.73 -13.19
CA SER A 78 -24.33 -7.80 -14.22
C SER A 78 -23.40 -9.02 -14.08
N GLY A 79 -23.53 -9.79 -13.00
CA GLY A 79 -22.66 -10.93 -12.69
C GLY A 79 -21.29 -10.52 -12.13
N LEU A 80 -21.03 -9.25 -11.86
CA LEU A 80 -19.78 -8.79 -11.24
C LEU A 80 -19.59 -9.36 -9.83
N ALA A 81 -20.69 -9.51 -9.06
CA ALA A 81 -20.63 -10.16 -7.75
C ALA A 81 -20.05 -11.57 -7.81
N ALA A 82 -20.45 -12.37 -8.81
CA ALA A 82 -19.93 -13.72 -9.04
C ALA A 82 -18.44 -13.72 -9.45
N LYS A 83 -17.92 -12.60 -9.97
CA LYS A 83 -16.52 -12.39 -10.35
C LYS A 83 -15.64 -11.84 -9.23
N GLY A 84 -16.23 -11.60 -8.03
CA GLY A 84 -15.49 -11.18 -6.85
C GLY A 84 -15.73 -9.74 -6.38
N TYR A 85 -16.52 -8.93 -7.08
CA TYR A 85 -16.92 -7.59 -6.62
C TYR A 85 -17.90 -7.71 -5.47
N ARG A 86 -17.37 -7.71 -4.24
CA ARG A 86 -18.16 -8.01 -3.03
C ARG A 86 -18.41 -6.81 -2.15
N TYR A 87 -17.50 -5.82 -2.13
CA TYR A 87 -17.59 -4.69 -1.22
C TYR A 87 -18.42 -3.56 -1.82
N ILE A 88 -19.37 -3.02 -1.03
CA ILE A 88 -20.16 -1.83 -1.33
C ILE A 88 -19.83 -0.80 -0.25
N ASN A 89 -19.02 0.19 -0.62
CA ASN A 89 -18.49 1.15 0.33
C ASN A 89 -19.22 2.48 0.22
N ILE A 90 -19.83 2.91 1.34
CA ILE A 90 -20.30 4.29 1.49
C ILE A 90 -19.10 5.16 1.90
N ASP A 91 -18.87 6.24 1.15
CA ASP A 91 -17.83 7.22 1.43
C ASP A 91 -18.39 8.38 2.27
N ASP A 92 -17.71 9.51 2.36
CA ASP A 92 -18.15 10.69 3.15
C ASP A 92 -19.54 11.22 2.73
N GLY A 93 -20.23 11.90 3.65
CA GLY A 93 -21.57 12.43 3.43
C GLY A 93 -22.71 11.63 4.10
N TRP A 94 -22.42 10.49 4.73
CA TRP A 94 -23.44 9.67 5.41
C TRP A 94 -23.83 10.19 6.80
N ALA A 95 -22.90 10.85 7.52
CA ALA A 95 -23.10 11.28 8.90
C ALA A 95 -23.99 12.52 8.99
N LEU A 96 -25.02 12.47 9.83
CA LEU A 96 -25.84 13.62 10.18
C LEU A 96 -25.12 14.48 11.22
N ARG A 97 -24.68 13.86 12.32
CA ARG A 97 -24.03 14.51 13.45
C ARG A 97 -23.48 13.49 14.45
N ARG A 98 -22.72 13.98 15.43
CA ARG A 98 -22.41 13.28 16.68
C ARG A 98 -23.40 13.73 17.74
N HIS A 99 -24.32 12.85 18.13
CA HIS A 99 -25.37 13.14 19.12
C HIS A 99 -24.78 13.51 20.47
N GLN A 100 -25.41 14.47 21.17
CA GLN A 100 -25.02 14.85 22.50
C GLN A 100 -26.14 14.46 23.50
N PRO A 101 -25.82 13.97 24.72
CA PRO A 101 -24.50 13.95 25.36
C PRO A 101 -23.73 12.63 25.24
N ASP A 102 -24.27 11.59 24.57
CA ASP A 102 -23.68 10.24 24.51
C ASP A 102 -22.57 10.08 23.47
N ASN A 103 -22.32 11.11 22.67
CA ASN A 103 -21.33 11.16 21.59
C ASN A 103 -21.53 10.08 20.50
N ARG A 104 -22.71 9.51 20.36
CA ARG A 104 -23.00 8.51 19.34
C ARG A 104 -23.14 9.17 17.96
N LEU A 105 -22.54 8.58 16.94
CA LEU A 105 -22.75 9.00 15.55
C LEU A 105 -24.14 8.60 15.05
N GLU A 106 -24.76 9.49 14.29
CA GLU A 106 -26.06 9.28 13.66
C GLU A 106 -25.93 9.36 12.14
N ALA A 107 -26.49 8.36 11.45
CA ALA A 107 -26.70 8.42 10.01
C ALA A 107 -27.82 9.40 9.66
N ARG A 108 -27.84 9.87 8.43
CA ARG A 108 -28.84 10.80 7.89
C ARG A 108 -30.15 10.07 7.52
N PRO A 109 -31.23 10.17 8.29
CA PRO A 109 -32.46 9.42 8.03
C PRO A 109 -33.20 9.92 6.78
N ASP A 110 -32.97 11.18 6.37
CA ASP A 110 -33.49 11.75 5.12
C ASP A 110 -32.83 11.15 3.87
N ARG A 111 -31.65 10.56 4.01
CA ARG A 111 -30.89 9.91 2.94
C ARG A 111 -30.88 8.39 3.04
N PHE A 112 -30.94 7.86 4.24
CA PHE A 112 -30.94 6.42 4.53
C PHE A 112 -32.19 6.07 5.34
N PRO A 113 -33.36 5.96 4.70
CA PRO A 113 -34.65 5.78 5.37
C PRO A 113 -34.78 4.45 6.09
N SER A 114 -33.98 3.44 5.76
CA SER A 114 -33.98 2.18 6.51
C SER A 114 -33.24 2.23 7.84
N THR A 115 -32.54 3.34 8.15
CA THR A 115 -31.84 3.45 9.43
C THR A 115 -32.82 3.54 10.59
N VAL A 116 -32.50 2.85 11.70
CA VAL A 116 -33.30 2.87 12.93
C VAL A 116 -32.46 3.48 14.04
N ASN A 117 -33.02 4.48 14.71
CA ASN A 117 -32.31 5.22 15.77
C ASN A 117 -30.91 5.75 15.31
N GLY A 118 -30.82 6.22 14.05
CA GLY A 118 -29.58 6.68 13.45
C GLY A 118 -28.58 5.60 13.09
N GLY A 119 -28.96 4.32 13.14
CA GLY A 119 -28.07 3.18 12.93
C GLY A 119 -28.26 2.45 11.60
N PHE A 120 -27.17 1.98 11.01
CA PHE A 120 -27.13 1.35 9.68
C PHE A 120 -27.46 -0.15 9.64
N ARG A 121 -27.75 -0.81 10.76
CA ARG A 121 -27.94 -2.26 10.78
C ARG A 121 -28.95 -2.78 9.73
N PRO A 122 -30.14 -2.17 9.55
CA PRO A 122 -31.06 -2.64 8.51
C PRO A 122 -30.54 -2.44 7.08
N PHE A 123 -29.67 -1.44 6.86
CA PHE A 123 -29.03 -1.20 5.56
C PHE A 123 -27.95 -2.27 5.26
N THR A 124 -27.06 -2.54 6.21
CA THR A 124 -26.01 -3.55 6.02
C THR A 124 -26.60 -4.95 5.89
N ASP A 125 -27.66 -5.28 6.64
CA ASP A 125 -28.38 -6.55 6.51
C ASP A 125 -28.97 -6.75 5.09
N LYS A 126 -29.43 -5.68 4.42
CA LYS A 126 -29.86 -5.75 3.01
C LYS A 126 -28.71 -6.12 2.08
N LEU A 127 -27.53 -5.50 2.25
CA LEU A 127 -26.36 -5.83 1.45
C LEU A 127 -25.88 -7.26 1.69
N HIS A 128 -25.86 -7.70 2.96
CA HIS A 128 -25.51 -9.08 3.32
C HIS A 128 -26.48 -10.10 2.72
N ALA A 129 -27.78 -9.80 2.70
CA ALA A 129 -28.77 -10.67 2.06
C ALA A 129 -28.57 -10.82 0.55
N MET A 130 -27.92 -9.85 -0.11
CA MET A 130 -27.50 -9.93 -1.52
C MET A 130 -26.18 -10.68 -1.70
N GLY A 131 -25.54 -11.19 -0.63
CA GLY A 131 -24.22 -11.82 -0.66
C GLY A 131 -23.06 -10.83 -0.80
N LEU A 132 -23.29 -9.57 -0.53
CA LEU A 132 -22.32 -8.47 -0.58
C LEU A 132 -21.82 -8.12 0.83
N LYS A 133 -20.79 -7.30 0.92
CA LYS A 133 -20.20 -6.77 2.15
C LYS A 133 -20.31 -5.26 2.17
N ALA A 134 -20.51 -4.70 3.35
CA ALA A 134 -20.72 -3.28 3.54
C ALA A 134 -19.43 -2.58 4.03
N GLY A 135 -19.09 -1.44 3.43
CA GLY A 135 -17.99 -0.59 3.88
C GLY A 135 -18.45 0.78 4.32
N ILE A 136 -17.71 1.37 5.28
CA ILE A 136 -17.97 2.70 5.81
C ILE A 136 -16.68 3.54 5.81
N TYR A 137 -16.86 4.85 5.76
CA TYR A 137 -15.83 5.88 5.79
C TYR A 137 -15.81 6.62 7.12
N SER A 138 -14.62 7.00 7.59
CA SER A 138 -14.41 8.03 8.59
C SER A 138 -13.05 8.71 8.42
N ASP A 139 -12.64 9.56 9.37
CA ASP A 139 -11.39 10.33 9.35
C ASP A 139 -10.68 10.23 10.70
N LEU A 140 -9.34 10.25 10.70
CA LEU A 140 -8.51 10.23 11.92
C LEU A 140 -8.77 11.43 12.84
N GLY A 141 -9.14 12.57 12.26
CA GLY A 141 -9.37 13.81 13.01
C GLY A 141 -10.75 13.93 13.65
N ARG A 142 -11.09 15.16 14.05
CA ARG A 142 -12.43 15.51 14.55
C ARG A 142 -13.45 15.60 13.42
N ASN A 143 -13.00 15.99 12.24
CA ASN A 143 -13.82 16.36 11.10
C ASN A 143 -13.31 15.67 9.84
N THR A 144 -14.20 15.45 8.88
CA THR A 144 -13.94 14.69 7.65
C THR A 144 -13.38 15.54 6.50
N CYS A 145 -13.00 14.90 5.41
CA CYS A 145 -12.48 15.57 4.21
C CYS A 145 -13.54 16.47 3.56
N SER A 146 -14.79 16.06 3.48
CA SER A 146 -15.85 16.91 2.95
C SER A 146 -16.07 18.16 3.79
N GLN A 147 -15.97 18.06 5.11
CA GLN A 147 -16.00 19.22 5.98
C GLN A 147 -14.80 20.16 5.79
N ALA A 148 -13.60 19.59 5.48
CA ALA A 148 -12.42 20.38 5.21
C ALA A 148 -12.51 21.15 3.89
N TYR A 149 -13.02 20.53 2.82
CA TYR A 149 -12.93 21.03 1.45
C TYR A 149 -14.26 21.26 0.75
N GLY A 150 -15.38 20.77 1.30
CA GLY A 150 -16.70 20.81 0.67
C GLY A 150 -17.42 22.18 0.67
N GLY A 151 -16.81 23.23 1.18
CA GLY A 151 -17.45 24.58 1.20
C GLY A 151 -18.76 24.59 1.99
N ASP A 152 -19.84 25.06 1.35
CA ASP A 152 -21.20 25.15 1.91
C ASP A 152 -22.09 23.97 1.47
N ASP A 153 -21.52 22.81 1.25
CA ASP A 153 -22.24 21.60 0.83
C ASP A 153 -23.39 21.29 1.82
N PRO A 154 -24.64 21.17 1.33
CA PRO A 154 -25.81 20.91 2.17
C PRO A 154 -25.79 19.54 2.85
N ASN A 155 -24.94 18.63 2.36
CA ASN A 155 -24.80 17.28 2.88
C ASN A 155 -23.79 17.17 4.06
N LEU A 156 -23.11 18.26 4.44
CA LEU A 156 -22.21 18.26 5.59
C LEU A 156 -22.96 18.10 6.92
N PRO A 157 -22.31 17.52 7.95
CA PRO A 157 -22.84 17.42 9.30
C PRO A 157 -23.30 18.78 9.86
N LYS A 158 -24.42 18.77 10.55
CA LYS A 158 -25.10 19.98 11.07
C LYS A 158 -25.11 19.98 12.61
N GLY A 159 -25.45 21.13 13.17
CA GLY A 159 -25.57 21.31 14.61
C GLY A 159 -24.48 22.18 15.22
N SER A 160 -24.28 22.06 16.52
CA SER A 160 -23.22 22.71 17.27
C SER A 160 -21.82 22.25 16.81
N MET A 161 -20.77 22.93 17.25
CA MET A 161 -19.39 22.58 16.95
C MET A 161 -19.07 21.12 17.35
N LEU A 162 -19.56 20.67 18.51
CA LEU A 162 -19.37 19.29 18.98
C LEU A 162 -20.15 18.26 18.14
N GLU A 163 -21.37 18.60 17.72
CA GLU A 163 -22.18 17.72 16.89
C GLU A 163 -21.61 17.54 15.48
N ARG A 164 -20.83 18.50 15.00
CA ARG A 164 -20.13 18.41 13.70
C ARG A 164 -18.86 17.58 13.73
N GLU A 165 -18.37 17.18 14.91
CA GLU A 165 -17.18 16.33 15.05
C GLU A 165 -17.53 14.87 14.80
N VAL A 166 -17.63 14.49 13.52
CA VAL A 166 -18.02 13.13 13.08
C VAL A 166 -16.84 12.23 12.75
N GLY A 167 -15.60 12.72 12.90
CA GLY A 167 -14.41 11.89 12.79
C GLY A 167 -14.05 11.17 14.09
N LEU A 168 -13.03 10.33 14.06
CA LEU A 168 -12.69 9.36 15.12
C LEU A 168 -12.01 9.97 16.35
N TYR A 169 -11.45 11.17 16.26
CA TYR A 169 -10.59 11.73 17.28
C TYR A 169 -11.27 11.80 18.66
N GLY A 170 -10.71 11.04 19.61
CA GLY A 170 -11.24 10.92 20.97
C GLY A 170 -12.42 9.94 21.12
N HIS A 171 -12.84 9.24 20.05
CA HIS A 171 -14.00 8.35 20.05
C HIS A 171 -13.75 7.00 19.35
N ILE A 172 -12.49 6.65 19.08
CA ILE A 172 -12.10 5.46 18.26
C ILE A 172 -12.83 4.20 18.73
N ASP A 173 -12.75 3.85 20.00
CA ASP A 173 -13.36 2.60 20.52
C ASP A 173 -14.89 2.60 20.39
N GLN A 174 -15.52 3.73 20.70
CA GLN A 174 -16.97 3.89 20.61
C GLN A 174 -17.44 3.75 19.16
N ASP A 175 -16.81 4.48 18.25
CA ASP A 175 -17.24 4.56 16.86
C ASP A 175 -16.98 3.24 16.11
N ILE A 176 -15.83 2.60 16.32
CA ILE A 176 -15.52 1.32 15.72
C ILE A 176 -16.44 0.21 16.25
N THR A 177 -16.74 0.23 17.54
CA THR A 177 -17.73 -0.69 18.11
C THR A 177 -19.10 -0.48 17.47
N LEU A 178 -19.49 0.79 17.28
CA LEU A 178 -20.73 1.15 16.60
C LEU A 178 -20.75 0.64 15.15
N PHE A 179 -19.70 0.87 14.38
CA PHE A 179 -19.65 0.51 12.96
C PHE A 179 -19.65 -1.01 12.76
N PHE A 180 -18.82 -1.74 13.48
CA PHE A 180 -18.59 -3.16 13.22
C PHE A 180 -19.55 -4.05 14.00
N ARG A 181 -19.67 -3.86 15.32
CA ARG A 181 -20.53 -4.71 16.14
C ARG A 181 -22.02 -4.35 15.99
N ASP A 182 -22.35 -3.05 16.10
CA ASP A 182 -23.74 -2.62 16.17
C ASP A 182 -24.36 -2.45 14.77
N TRP A 183 -23.62 -1.87 13.82
CA TRP A 183 -24.10 -1.62 12.45
C TRP A 183 -23.74 -2.69 11.45
N GLY A 184 -22.76 -3.54 11.71
CA GLY A 184 -22.42 -4.69 10.88
C GLY A 184 -21.67 -4.37 9.59
N PHE A 185 -20.79 -3.37 9.60
CA PHE A 185 -19.88 -3.11 8.49
C PHE A 185 -18.72 -4.11 8.48
N ASP A 186 -18.15 -4.34 7.30
CA ASP A 186 -17.05 -5.28 7.02
C ASP A 186 -15.77 -4.59 6.53
N PHE A 187 -15.87 -3.35 6.07
CA PHE A 187 -14.76 -2.58 5.50
C PHE A 187 -14.73 -1.18 6.08
N PHE A 188 -13.54 -0.69 6.38
CA PHE A 188 -13.34 0.62 6.97
C PHE A 188 -12.29 1.43 6.21
N LYS A 189 -12.70 2.51 5.55
CA LYS A 189 -11.80 3.53 5.00
C LYS A 189 -11.60 4.64 6.02
N VAL A 190 -10.35 4.91 6.36
CA VAL A 190 -9.97 5.97 7.31
C VAL A 190 -9.11 7.01 6.62
N ASP A 191 -9.63 8.22 6.52
CA ASP A 191 -8.98 9.35 5.87
C ASP A 191 -8.17 10.20 6.87
N GLY A 192 -7.38 11.15 6.39
CA GLY A 192 -6.46 11.94 7.20
C GLY A 192 -6.66 13.46 7.11
N CYS A 193 -7.77 13.95 6.53
CA CYS A 193 -8.00 15.39 6.39
C CYS A 193 -8.15 16.09 7.74
N GLY A 194 -8.79 15.46 8.69
CA GLY A 194 -9.04 16.01 10.00
C GLY A 194 -7.78 16.22 10.86
N VAL A 195 -6.73 15.43 10.62
CA VAL A 195 -5.42 15.59 11.27
C VAL A 195 -4.44 16.47 10.48
N ARG A 196 -4.93 17.15 9.46
CA ARG A 196 -4.15 18.01 8.56
C ARG A 196 -4.75 19.41 8.41
N ALA A 197 -6.05 19.52 8.14
CA ALA A 197 -6.69 20.75 7.67
C ALA A 197 -7.19 21.69 8.77
N TYR A 198 -7.18 21.27 10.02
CA TYR A 198 -7.82 21.99 11.14
C TYR A 198 -6.82 22.58 12.14
N GLY A 199 -5.64 22.99 11.70
CA GLY A 199 -4.70 23.75 12.53
C GLY A 199 -5.33 25.07 13.01
N ALA A 200 -4.82 25.62 14.13
CA ALA A 200 -5.34 26.85 14.74
C ALA A 200 -5.43 28.03 13.78
N ASP A 201 -4.53 28.09 12.81
CA ASP A 201 -4.46 29.14 11.80
C ASP A 201 -5.30 28.87 10.54
N SER A 202 -5.92 27.70 10.43
CA SER A 202 -6.69 27.34 9.24
C SER A 202 -7.94 28.22 9.08
N PRO A 203 -8.34 28.55 7.83
CA PRO A 203 -9.56 29.31 7.57
C PRO A 203 -10.80 28.64 8.20
N LYS A 204 -10.88 27.31 8.22
CA LYS A 204 -12.01 26.56 8.78
C LYS A 204 -12.17 26.78 10.27
N VAL A 205 -11.08 26.77 11.04
CA VAL A 205 -11.09 27.03 12.48
C VAL A 205 -11.44 28.50 12.76
N LYS A 206 -10.92 29.43 11.95
CA LYS A 206 -11.20 30.88 12.09
C LYS A 206 -12.66 31.26 11.86
N THR A 207 -13.46 30.41 11.21
CA THR A 207 -14.92 30.62 11.11
C THR A 207 -15.66 30.45 12.45
N GLY A 208 -15.01 29.84 13.46
CA GLY A 208 -15.64 29.48 14.74
C GLY A 208 -16.55 28.25 14.66
N ASN A 209 -16.65 27.58 13.50
CA ASN A 209 -17.49 26.40 13.30
C ASN A 209 -16.80 25.09 13.66
N TYR A 210 -15.48 25.09 13.80
CA TYR A 210 -14.66 23.90 14.02
C TYR A 210 -13.60 24.13 15.09
N ARG A 211 -13.36 23.15 15.94
CA ARG A 211 -12.28 23.20 16.93
C ARG A 211 -10.94 22.91 16.27
N ALA A 212 -9.90 23.60 16.71
CA ALA A 212 -8.54 23.33 16.25
C ALA A 212 -8.08 21.93 16.68
N LEU A 213 -7.32 21.29 15.79
CA LEU A 213 -6.54 20.09 16.07
C LEU A 213 -5.12 20.31 15.49
N LYS A 214 -4.09 20.03 16.31
CA LYS A 214 -2.71 20.17 15.86
C LYS A 214 -2.48 19.23 14.66
N PRO A 215 -2.04 19.73 13.49
CA PRO A 215 -1.73 18.88 12.36
C PRO A 215 -0.59 17.91 12.68
N VAL A 216 -0.77 16.64 12.32
CA VAL A 216 0.27 15.58 12.44
C VAL A 216 0.69 15.04 11.07
N LEU A 217 -0.01 15.42 10.00
CA LEU A 217 0.25 14.98 8.64
C LEU A 217 0.47 16.19 7.72
N ASP A 218 1.56 16.18 6.98
CA ASP A 218 1.92 17.19 5.97
C ASP A 218 2.13 16.51 4.62
N LEU A 219 1.39 16.93 3.60
CA LEU A 219 1.48 16.34 2.26
C LEU A 219 2.73 16.75 1.48
N GLU A 220 3.31 17.89 1.83
CA GLU A 220 4.46 18.44 1.09
C GLU A 220 5.81 18.02 1.69
N SER A 221 5.80 17.55 2.95
CA SER A 221 7.06 17.24 3.65
C SER A 221 6.87 16.13 4.68
N VAL A 222 7.55 15.01 4.45
CA VAL A 222 7.61 13.92 5.44
C VAL A 222 8.25 14.40 6.74
N ALA A 223 9.27 15.25 6.66
CA ALA A 223 9.95 15.79 7.84
C ALA A 223 9.06 16.67 8.73
N ARG A 224 7.97 17.23 8.19
CA ARG A 224 6.96 17.97 8.96
C ARG A 224 5.82 17.12 9.48
N SER A 225 5.75 15.84 9.07
CA SER A 225 4.76 14.90 9.58
C SER A 225 5.22 14.28 10.90
N ASP A 226 4.30 14.16 11.84
CA ASP A 226 4.49 13.39 13.09
C ASP A 226 4.06 11.95 12.84
N ILE A 227 4.94 11.19 12.15
CA ILE A 227 4.65 9.80 11.76
C ILE A 227 4.30 8.92 12.96
N PRO A 228 5.03 8.98 14.10
CA PRO A 228 4.66 8.21 15.29
C PRO A 228 3.24 8.51 15.78
N ALA A 229 2.78 9.76 15.71
CA ALA A 229 1.40 10.11 16.10
C ALA A 229 0.38 9.47 15.15
N VAL A 230 0.60 9.53 13.84
CA VAL A 230 -0.29 8.89 12.85
C VAL A 230 -0.32 7.36 13.05
N GLN A 231 0.84 6.73 13.27
CA GLN A 231 0.91 5.30 13.55
C GLN A 231 0.20 4.91 14.84
N ALA A 232 0.26 5.75 15.89
CA ALA A 232 -0.43 5.52 17.15
C ALA A 232 -1.95 5.52 16.97
N GLU A 233 -2.50 6.42 16.14
CA GLU A 233 -3.93 6.43 15.81
C GLU A 233 -4.34 5.14 15.07
N PHE A 234 -3.60 4.72 14.06
CA PHE A 234 -3.89 3.45 13.36
C PHE A 234 -3.71 2.22 14.25
N THR A 235 -2.80 2.25 15.21
CA THR A 235 -2.68 1.19 16.23
C THR A 235 -3.97 1.09 17.06
N GLN A 236 -4.49 2.22 17.57
CA GLN A 236 -5.73 2.24 18.32
C GLN A 236 -6.92 1.75 17.50
N ILE A 237 -7.01 2.17 16.22
CA ILE A 237 -8.04 1.71 15.29
C ILE A 237 -7.97 0.19 15.09
N ASN A 238 -6.77 -0.34 14.80
CA ASN A 238 -6.58 -1.77 14.59
C ASN A 238 -6.93 -2.59 15.83
N ASP A 239 -6.56 -2.12 17.01
CA ASP A 239 -6.89 -2.77 18.27
C ASP A 239 -8.38 -2.70 18.59
N ALA A 240 -9.05 -1.60 18.28
CA ALA A 240 -10.50 -1.47 18.41
C ALA A 240 -11.24 -2.40 17.44
N LEU A 241 -10.78 -2.52 16.18
CA LEU A 241 -11.31 -3.46 15.19
C LEU A 241 -11.21 -4.91 15.68
N LYS A 242 -10.06 -5.32 16.20
CA LYS A 242 -9.87 -6.67 16.75
C LYS A 242 -10.80 -6.95 17.93
N ARG A 243 -11.08 -5.96 18.78
CA ARG A 243 -12.02 -6.12 19.90
C ARG A 243 -13.48 -6.19 19.45
N SER A 244 -13.84 -5.38 18.45
CA SER A 244 -15.22 -5.27 17.95
C SER A 244 -15.58 -6.35 16.93
N ASN A 245 -14.58 -6.91 16.25
CA ASN A 245 -14.73 -7.97 15.25
C ASN A 245 -13.62 -9.03 15.43
N PRO A 246 -13.68 -9.86 16.49
CA PRO A 246 -12.59 -10.75 16.89
C PRO A 246 -12.36 -11.91 15.92
N ASP A 247 -13.27 -12.21 15.01
CA ASP A 247 -13.10 -13.23 13.97
C ASP A 247 -12.17 -12.78 12.84
N GLY A 248 -11.76 -11.50 12.83
CA GLY A 248 -10.84 -10.92 11.88
C GLY A 248 -11.43 -10.73 10.47
N ASP A 249 -12.75 -10.78 10.33
CA ASP A 249 -13.45 -10.65 9.04
C ASP A 249 -13.65 -9.17 8.60
N PHE A 250 -12.69 -8.32 8.86
CA PHE A 250 -12.74 -6.92 8.47
C PHE A 250 -11.59 -6.53 7.54
N LEU A 251 -11.77 -5.46 6.77
CA LEU A 251 -10.72 -4.79 6.02
C LEU A 251 -10.52 -3.36 6.54
N LEU A 252 -9.26 -2.96 6.72
CA LEU A 252 -8.87 -1.60 7.05
C LEU A 252 -8.10 -0.97 5.88
N SER A 253 -8.59 0.17 5.39
CA SER A 253 -7.96 1.00 4.36
C SER A 253 -7.43 2.29 4.95
N LEU A 254 -6.11 2.49 4.84
CA LEU A 254 -5.40 3.69 5.27
C LEU A 254 -5.38 4.70 4.12
N CYS A 255 -6.16 5.77 4.24
CA CYS A 255 -6.26 6.81 3.22
C CYS A 255 -5.50 8.08 3.64
N VAL A 256 -4.18 8.03 3.56
CA VAL A 256 -3.30 9.19 3.82
C VAL A 256 -2.50 9.61 2.58
N TRP A 257 -3.00 9.26 1.41
CA TRP A 257 -2.57 9.71 0.05
C TRP A 257 -1.07 9.52 -0.25
N GLY A 258 -0.40 8.55 0.36
CA GLY A 258 1.05 8.37 0.25
C GLY A 258 1.87 9.27 1.18
N ALA A 259 1.23 10.19 1.92
CA ALA A 259 1.91 11.09 2.83
C ALA A 259 2.47 10.37 4.07
N GLY A 260 3.37 11.05 4.79
CA GLY A 260 3.96 10.51 6.03
C GLY A 260 4.72 9.20 5.82
N ASP A 261 5.23 8.94 4.61
CA ASP A 261 5.93 7.70 4.24
C ASP A 261 5.11 6.42 4.52
N VAL A 262 3.80 6.48 4.31
CA VAL A 262 2.87 5.36 4.60
C VAL A 262 3.26 4.05 3.90
N ARG A 263 3.98 4.10 2.76
CA ARG A 263 4.50 2.90 2.08
C ARG A 263 5.38 2.03 2.99
N ALA A 264 6.19 2.66 3.84
CA ALA A 264 7.11 1.95 4.72
C ALA A 264 6.39 1.25 5.87
N TRP A 265 5.35 1.87 6.42
CA TRP A 265 4.70 1.40 7.64
C TRP A 265 3.22 0.99 7.49
N GLY A 266 2.48 1.52 6.50
CA GLY A 266 1.04 1.23 6.32
C GLY A 266 0.74 -0.26 6.21
N LYS A 267 1.63 -1.00 5.55
CA LYS A 267 1.57 -2.46 5.43
C LYS A 267 1.64 -3.22 6.77
N ASN A 268 1.98 -2.54 7.87
CA ASN A 268 2.01 -3.16 9.19
C ASN A 268 0.69 -2.98 9.97
N PHE A 269 -0.22 -2.14 9.47
CA PHE A 269 -1.43 -1.74 10.20
C PHE A 269 -2.73 -2.13 9.50
N GLY A 270 -2.77 -2.18 8.17
CA GLY A 270 -4.01 -2.40 7.45
C GLY A 270 -3.86 -3.20 6.16
N ASN A 271 -5.00 -3.46 5.54
CA ASN A 271 -5.11 -4.30 4.35
C ASN A 271 -4.90 -3.53 3.05
N ILE A 272 -5.05 -2.20 3.08
CA ILE A 272 -4.96 -1.32 1.93
C ILE A 272 -4.29 -0.04 2.38
N SER A 273 -3.33 0.46 1.60
CA SER A 273 -2.66 1.74 1.86
C SER A 273 -2.63 2.59 0.59
N ARG A 274 -3.32 3.74 0.62
CA ARG A 274 -3.30 4.73 -0.46
C ARG A 274 -1.86 5.20 -0.72
N THR A 275 -1.45 5.13 -1.97
CA THR A 275 -0.09 5.51 -2.40
C THR A 275 -0.01 6.90 -3.00
N SER A 276 -1.15 7.48 -3.38
CA SER A 276 -1.26 8.75 -4.10
C SER A 276 -2.48 9.55 -3.67
N ASP A 277 -2.54 10.76 -4.16
CA ASP A 277 -3.73 11.60 -4.20
C ASP A 277 -4.91 10.94 -4.89
N ASP A 278 -6.10 11.54 -4.73
CA ASP A 278 -7.33 11.06 -5.34
C ASP A 278 -7.23 11.07 -6.86
N ILE A 279 -7.65 9.98 -7.46
CA ILE A 279 -7.72 9.84 -8.90
C ILE A 279 -8.80 10.77 -9.49
N ARG A 280 -8.56 11.22 -10.72
CA ARG A 280 -9.51 11.98 -11.53
C ARG A 280 -9.62 11.33 -12.90
N PRO A 281 -10.72 11.54 -13.64
CA PRO A 281 -10.92 10.87 -14.92
C PRO A 281 -10.12 11.54 -16.05
N GLN A 282 -8.81 11.68 -15.84
CA GLN A 282 -7.85 12.31 -16.75
C GLN A 282 -6.63 11.40 -16.89
N TRP A 283 -6.11 11.24 -18.10
CA TRP A 283 -4.95 10.41 -18.41
C TRP A 283 -3.70 10.79 -17.58
N SER A 284 -3.42 12.09 -17.48
CA SER A 284 -2.30 12.59 -16.68
C SER A 284 -2.41 12.20 -15.20
N ARG A 285 -3.64 12.14 -14.67
CA ARG A 285 -3.87 11.76 -13.29
C ARG A 285 -3.71 10.26 -13.09
N LEU A 286 -4.17 9.43 -14.04
CA LEU A 286 -3.89 8.00 -14.05
C LEU A 286 -2.38 7.74 -13.99
N LEU A 287 -1.59 8.44 -14.82
CA LEU A 287 -0.13 8.30 -14.81
C LEU A 287 0.48 8.66 -13.45
N SER A 288 0.03 9.75 -12.83
CA SER A 288 0.48 10.15 -11.48
C SER A 288 0.20 9.05 -10.45
N ASN A 289 -1.02 8.50 -10.46
CA ASN A 289 -1.41 7.45 -9.53
C ASN A 289 -0.67 6.12 -9.81
N LEU A 290 -0.50 5.74 -11.08
CA LEU A 290 0.30 4.58 -11.49
C LEU A 290 1.74 4.67 -10.96
N ASP A 291 2.40 5.80 -11.19
CA ASP A 291 3.81 6.00 -10.82
C ASP A 291 4.01 5.98 -9.30
N SER A 292 2.98 6.31 -8.51
CA SER A 292 3.04 6.20 -7.06
C SER A 292 3.15 4.75 -6.57
N ALA A 293 2.69 3.78 -7.36
CA ALA A 293 2.60 2.37 -6.98
C ALA A 293 3.50 1.44 -7.79
N VAL A 294 3.80 1.75 -9.05
CA VAL A 294 4.50 0.86 -9.97
C VAL A 294 5.91 0.47 -9.49
N ARG A 295 6.54 1.32 -8.70
CA ARG A 295 7.87 1.11 -8.11
C ARG A 295 7.80 0.74 -6.61
N ARG A 296 6.67 0.21 -6.17
CA ARG A 296 6.40 -0.21 -4.77
C ARG A 296 6.06 -1.70 -4.67
N GLU A 297 6.56 -2.48 -5.62
CA GLU A 297 6.27 -3.91 -5.75
C GLU A 297 6.62 -4.73 -4.50
N LEU A 298 7.65 -4.32 -3.75
CA LEU A 298 8.05 -4.97 -2.49
C LEU A 298 7.25 -4.50 -1.26
N TYR A 299 6.30 -3.58 -1.42
CA TYR A 299 5.52 -3.03 -0.31
C TYR A 299 4.05 -3.47 -0.31
N GLY A 300 3.63 -4.25 -1.33
CA GLY A 300 2.32 -4.88 -1.41
C GLY A 300 2.41 -6.40 -1.26
N HIS A 301 1.60 -6.98 -0.36
CA HIS A 301 1.68 -8.40 -0.01
C HIS A 301 0.30 -8.99 0.21
N PRO A 302 0.12 -10.33 0.11
CA PRO A 302 -1.09 -10.98 0.59
C PRO A 302 -1.42 -10.57 2.02
N GLY A 303 -2.53 -9.86 2.18
CA GLY A 303 -2.98 -9.27 3.44
C GLY A 303 -2.84 -7.75 3.52
N SER A 304 -1.97 -7.12 2.71
CA SER A 304 -1.78 -5.66 2.66
C SER A 304 -1.35 -5.20 1.27
N TRP A 305 -2.13 -4.34 0.63
CA TRP A 305 -2.00 -3.98 -0.78
C TRP A 305 -1.75 -2.49 -0.99
N ASN A 306 -0.94 -2.18 -2.01
CA ASN A 306 -0.80 -0.82 -2.52
C ASN A 306 -2.09 -0.37 -3.22
N ASP A 307 -2.53 0.84 -2.94
CA ASP A 307 -3.76 1.40 -3.49
C ASP A 307 -3.49 2.75 -4.19
N PRO A 308 -3.34 2.76 -5.52
CA PRO A 308 -3.25 4.00 -6.30
C PRO A 308 -4.60 4.66 -6.53
N ASP A 309 -5.59 4.36 -5.70
CA ASP A 309 -6.98 4.79 -5.73
C ASP A 309 -7.90 3.97 -6.66
N MET A 310 -9.18 4.30 -6.63
CA MET A 310 -10.25 3.59 -7.32
C MET A 310 -10.09 3.57 -8.84
N LEU A 311 -10.78 2.65 -9.49
CA LEU A 311 -10.98 2.65 -10.94
C LEU A 311 -11.96 3.76 -11.32
N PHE A 312 -11.48 4.85 -11.93
CA PHE A 312 -12.35 5.93 -12.40
C PHE A 312 -12.75 5.72 -13.88
N ILE A 313 -13.21 4.49 -14.19
CA ILE A 313 -13.73 4.11 -15.51
C ILE A 313 -15.22 4.46 -15.57
N GLY A 314 -15.63 5.14 -16.62
CA GLY A 314 -17.00 5.61 -16.82
C GLY A 314 -17.14 7.13 -16.95
N ALA A 315 -16.02 7.87 -16.91
CA ALA A 315 -16.02 9.32 -17.05
C ALA A 315 -14.73 9.82 -17.72
N GLY A 316 -14.78 11.01 -18.32
CA GLY A 316 -13.63 11.72 -18.89
C GLY A 316 -12.85 10.89 -19.90
N ASP A 317 -11.53 10.79 -19.70
CA ASP A 317 -10.62 10.03 -20.58
C ASP A 317 -10.81 8.50 -20.48
N PHE A 318 -11.80 8.01 -19.71
CA PHE A 318 -12.07 6.58 -19.49
C PHE A 318 -13.56 6.23 -19.66
N ASP A 319 -14.30 7.02 -20.41
CA ASP A 319 -15.72 6.78 -20.71
C ASP A 319 -15.92 5.76 -21.85
N ALA A 320 -17.15 5.56 -22.27
CA ALA A 320 -17.50 4.61 -23.34
C ALA A 320 -16.95 4.98 -24.72
N ASN A 321 -16.45 6.20 -24.92
CA ASN A 321 -15.78 6.64 -26.14
C ASN A 321 -14.26 6.45 -26.09
N HIS A 322 -13.71 6.12 -24.91
CA HIS A 322 -12.28 5.98 -24.63
C HIS A 322 -11.97 4.57 -24.09
N LEU A 323 -12.41 3.54 -24.83
CA LEU A 323 -12.28 2.14 -24.41
C LEU A 323 -10.83 1.65 -24.35
N VAL A 324 -9.92 2.24 -25.12
CA VAL A 324 -8.48 1.92 -25.07
C VAL A 324 -7.91 2.32 -23.71
N GLU A 325 -8.15 3.56 -23.30
CA GLU A 325 -7.69 4.10 -22.03
C GLU A 325 -8.39 3.41 -20.84
N ALA A 326 -9.69 3.10 -20.96
CA ALA A 326 -10.41 2.35 -19.93
C ALA A 326 -9.84 0.94 -19.72
N LYS A 327 -9.53 0.23 -20.82
CA LYS A 327 -8.85 -1.08 -20.76
C LYS A 327 -7.43 -0.96 -20.18
N SER A 328 -6.69 0.09 -20.54
CA SER A 328 -5.36 0.35 -19.98
C SER A 328 -5.43 0.58 -18.47
N HIS A 329 -6.36 1.42 -18.00
CA HIS A 329 -6.58 1.66 -16.57
C HIS A 329 -6.84 0.33 -15.82
N PHE A 330 -7.79 -0.46 -16.30
CA PHE A 330 -8.14 -1.74 -15.66
C PHE A 330 -6.98 -2.74 -15.67
N SER A 331 -6.27 -2.87 -16.80
CA SER A 331 -5.12 -3.78 -16.95
C SER A 331 -3.97 -3.41 -16.02
N LEU A 332 -3.64 -2.12 -15.92
CA LEU A 332 -2.55 -1.62 -15.07
C LEU A 332 -2.86 -1.85 -13.59
N TRP A 333 -4.08 -1.54 -13.11
CA TRP A 333 -4.49 -1.81 -11.74
C TRP A 333 -4.44 -3.32 -11.39
N ALA A 334 -4.79 -4.17 -12.34
CA ALA A 334 -4.66 -5.62 -12.17
C ALA A 334 -3.19 -6.07 -12.05
N MET A 335 -2.29 -5.49 -12.85
CA MET A 335 -0.86 -5.78 -12.75
C MET A 335 -0.24 -5.30 -11.44
N LEU A 336 -0.73 -4.20 -10.88
CA LEU A 336 -0.26 -3.65 -9.60
C LEU A 336 -0.79 -4.40 -8.38
N ASN A 337 -1.70 -5.37 -8.51
CA ASN A 337 -2.45 -5.92 -7.37
C ASN A 337 -3.20 -4.83 -6.59
N SER A 338 -3.63 -3.79 -7.26
CA SER A 338 -4.46 -2.75 -6.67
C SER A 338 -5.84 -3.30 -6.33
N PRO A 339 -6.50 -2.82 -5.27
CA PRO A 339 -7.93 -3.06 -5.10
C PRO A 339 -8.71 -2.69 -6.36
N LEU A 340 -9.53 -3.60 -6.88
CA LEU A 340 -10.39 -3.32 -8.01
C LEU A 340 -11.72 -2.72 -7.52
N MET A 341 -11.64 -1.50 -6.98
CA MET A 341 -12.79 -0.72 -6.51
C MET A 341 -13.24 0.23 -7.60
N THR A 342 -14.39 -0.02 -8.23
CA THR A 342 -14.95 0.91 -9.21
C THR A 342 -15.67 2.07 -8.53
N GLY A 343 -15.53 3.28 -9.09
CA GLY A 343 -16.18 4.49 -8.61
C GLY A 343 -17.27 5.03 -9.56
N ALA A 344 -17.65 4.29 -10.62
CA ALA A 344 -18.67 4.71 -11.57
C ALA A 344 -20.08 4.67 -10.98
N ASP A 345 -21.02 5.49 -11.51
CA ASP A 345 -22.44 5.26 -11.27
C ASP A 345 -22.89 4.02 -12.07
N LEU A 346 -22.81 2.85 -11.43
CA LEU A 346 -23.08 1.58 -12.09
C LEU A 346 -24.52 1.45 -12.60
N ARG A 347 -25.47 2.22 -12.08
CA ARG A 347 -26.89 2.20 -12.52
C ARG A 347 -27.02 2.60 -13.98
N THR A 348 -26.14 3.49 -14.45
CA THR A 348 -26.15 4.05 -15.80
C THR A 348 -24.93 3.67 -16.64
N THR A 349 -23.97 2.92 -16.07
CA THR A 349 -22.75 2.52 -16.76
C THR A 349 -23.06 1.64 -17.98
N PRO A 350 -22.59 2.01 -19.20
CA PRO A 350 -22.78 1.23 -20.43
C PRO A 350 -22.20 -0.19 -20.34
N GLN A 351 -22.82 -1.14 -21.04
CA GLN A 351 -22.41 -2.55 -21.02
C GLN A 351 -20.94 -2.76 -21.44
N ALA A 352 -20.43 -2.00 -22.41
CA ALA A 352 -19.02 -2.08 -22.85
C ALA A 352 -18.03 -1.82 -21.70
N LEU A 353 -18.36 -0.95 -20.74
CA LEU A 353 -17.52 -0.71 -19.55
C LEU A 353 -17.76 -1.77 -18.47
N ILE A 354 -18.98 -2.27 -18.32
CA ILE A 354 -19.25 -3.45 -17.45
C ILE A 354 -18.45 -4.67 -17.92
N ASP A 355 -18.31 -4.87 -19.24
CA ASP A 355 -17.53 -5.96 -19.83
C ASP A 355 -16.03 -5.80 -19.53
N ILE A 356 -15.52 -4.56 -19.44
CA ILE A 356 -14.14 -4.29 -18.99
C ILE A 356 -13.97 -4.74 -17.54
N PHE A 357 -14.83 -4.28 -16.63
CA PHE A 357 -14.79 -4.72 -15.22
C PHE A 357 -14.94 -6.23 -15.06
N GLY A 358 -15.67 -6.86 -15.98
CA GLY A 358 -15.97 -8.29 -15.97
C GLY A 358 -14.97 -9.19 -16.70
N ASN A 359 -13.84 -8.69 -17.21
CA ASN A 359 -12.84 -9.53 -17.89
C ASN A 359 -12.19 -10.52 -16.92
N ALA A 360 -12.58 -11.80 -17.01
CA ALA A 360 -12.15 -12.84 -16.08
C ALA A 360 -10.64 -13.08 -16.09
N ASP A 361 -9.98 -12.97 -17.27
CA ASP A 361 -8.54 -13.21 -17.36
C ASP A 361 -7.72 -12.08 -16.73
N ILE A 362 -8.17 -10.83 -16.86
CA ILE A 362 -7.53 -9.70 -16.18
C ILE A 362 -7.78 -9.77 -14.67
N ILE A 363 -8.99 -10.10 -14.24
CA ILE A 363 -9.31 -10.32 -12.82
C ILE A 363 -8.40 -11.44 -12.25
N ALA A 364 -8.21 -12.54 -12.98
CA ALA A 364 -7.35 -13.63 -12.54
C ALA A 364 -5.88 -13.22 -12.31
N LEU A 365 -5.37 -12.23 -13.04
CA LEU A 365 -4.04 -11.66 -12.77
C LEU A 365 -3.99 -10.89 -11.46
N ASN A 366 -5.03 -10.11 -11.16
CA ASN A 366 -5.15 -9.35 -9.92
C ASN A 366 -5.34 -10.28 -8.71
N GLN A 367 -6.11 -11.35 -8.89
CA GLN A 367 -6.48 -12.30 -7.84
C GLN A 367 -5.53 -13.51 -7.76
N ASP A 368 -4.37 -13.45 -8.43
CA ASP A 368 -3.39 -14.54 -8.39
C ASP A 368 -2.88 -14.75 -6.95
N PRO A 369 -2.93 -15.99 -6.41
CA PRO A 369 -2.61 -16.27 -5.00
C PRO A 369 -1.14 -16.07 -4.63
N ALA A 370 -0.20 -15.97 -5.60
CA ALA A 370 1.18 -15.59 -5.29
C ALA A 370 1.28 -14.15 -4.78
N GLY A 371 0.29 -13.30 -5.10
CA GLY A 371 0.24 -11.92 -4.63
C GLY A 371 1.38 -11.04 -5.14
N ASN A 372 2.04 -11.42 -6.23
CA ASN A 372 3.14 -10.66 -6.78
C ASN A 372 2.62 -9.45 -7.55
N GLN A 373 2.95 -8.24 -7.12
CA GLN A 373 2.81 -7.05 -7.96
C GLN A 373 3.78 -7.16 -9.15
N ALA A 374 3.41 -6.60 -10.31
CA ALA A 374 4.30 -6.55 -11.45
C ALA A 374 5.54 -5.70 -11.17
N VAL A 375 6.68 -6.17 -11.69
CA VAL A 375 7.99 -5.50 -11.63
C VAL A 375 8.22 -4.80 -12.95
N LEU A 376 8.78 -3.61 -12.91
CA LEU A 376 9.12 -2.81 -14.07
C LEU A 376 10.41 -3.37 -14.72
N ALA A 377 10.26 -4.09 -15.83
CA ALA A 377 11.36 -4.70 -16.55
C ALA A 377 12.00 -3.76 -17.58
N TYR A 378 11.26 -2.76 -18.03
CA TYR A 378 11.74 -1.72 -18.96
C TYR A 378 11.00 -0.40 -18.71
N ASP A 379 11.73 0.71 -18.72
CA ASP A 379 11.19 2.07 -18.55
C ASP A 379 12.06 3.06 -19.33
N ALA A 380 11.63 3.42 -20.52
CA ALA A 380 12.29 4.47 -21.29
C ALA A 380 11.26 5.24 -22.12
N ASP A 381 11.44 6.55 -22.19
CA ASP A 381 10.55 7.49 -22.87
C ASP A 381 9.09 7.34 -22.43
N ASP A 382 8.20 6.96 -23.35
CA ASP A 382 6.78 6.72 -23.08
C ASP A 382 6.42 5.23 -23.04
N LEU A 383 7.41 4.33 -23.05
CA LEU A 383 7.21 2.88 -23.04
C LEU A 383 7.60 2.26 -21.71
N GLU A 384 6.71 1.48 -21.14
CA GLU A 384 6.98 0.65 -19.97
C GLU A 384 6.61 -0.81 -20.24
N ILE A 385 7.45 -1.75 -19.74
CA ILE A 385 7.15 -3.18 -19.73
C ILE A 385 7.11 -3.64 -18.27
N LEU A 386 5.94 -4.09 -17.85
CA LEU A 386 5.70 -4.62 -16.51
C LEU A 386 5.56 -6.14 -16.59
N VAL A 387 6.27 -6.87 -15.74
CA VAL A 387 6.25 -8.33 -15.72
C VAL A 387 5.86 -8.85 -14.34
N LYS A 388 4.89 -9.76 -14.31
CA LYS A 388 4.36 -10.37 -13.09
C LYS A 388 4.54 -11.88 -13.16
N THR A 389 5.09 -12.48 -12.10
CA THR A 389 5.16 -13.95 -11.98
C THR A 389 3.91 -14.45 -11.28
N LEU A 390 3.22 -15.41 -11.89
CA LEU A 390 2.00 -16.01 -11.37
C LEU A 390 2.31 -17.24 -10.52
N ALA A 391 1.36 -17.65 -9.68
CA ALA A 391 1.47 -18.85 -8.85
C ALA A 391 1.68 -20.15 -9.66
N SER A 392 1.19 -20.20 -10.90
CA SER A 392 1.43 -21.30 -11.82
C SER A 392 2.89 -21.41 -12.32
N GLY A 393 3.70 -20.36 -12.11
CA GLY A 393 5.01 -20.21 -12.71
C GLY A 393 5.01 -19.52 -14.09
N ASP A 394 3.85 -19.36 -14.74
CA ASP A 394 3.68 -18.53 -15.92
C ASP A 394 3.96 -17.05 -15.58
N LYS A 395 4.07 -16.22 -16.62
CA LYS A 395 4.15 -14.77 -16.46
C LYS A 395 2.89 -14.09 -16.97
N ALA A 396 2.65 -12.88 -16.48
CA ALA A 396 1.87 -11.89 -17.18
C ALA A 396 2.79 -10.73 -17.57
N VAL A 397 2.58 -10.15 -18.75
CA VAL A 397 3.31 -8.97 -19.21
C VAL A 397 2.33 -7.92 -19.68
N ALA A 398 2.53 -6.68 -19.24
CA ALA A 398 1.88 -5.51 -19.79
C ALA A 398 2.93 -4.66 -20.51
N VAL A 399 2.68 -4.39 -21.80
CA VAL A 399 3.45 -3.46 -22.64
C VAL A 399 2.62 -2.21 -22.74
N PHE A 400 3.06 -1.14 -22.10
CA PHE A 400 2.28 0.07 -21.85
C PHE A 400 2.89 1.27 -22.56
N ASN A 401 2.12 1.89 -23.42
CA ASN A 401 2.44 3.16 -24.08
C ASN A 401 1.77 4.31 -23.32
N ARG A 402 2.58 5.11 -22.62
CA ARG A 402 2.13 6.28 -21.86
C ARG A 402 1.79 7.47 -22.74
N GLY A 403 2.35 7.48 -23.96
CA GLY A 403 2.37 8.61 -24.86
C GLY A 403 1.17 8.70 -25.81
N PHE A 404 1.29 9.66 -26.73
CA PHE A 404 0.23 10.02 -27.69
C PHE A 404 0.56 9.58 -29.13
N ALA A 405 1.66 8.86 -29.33
CA ALA A 405 2.05 8.27 -30.61
C ALA A 405 2.16 6.75 -30.45
N ALA A 406 1.84 5.99 -31.48
CA ALA A 406 2.04 4.54 -31.47
C ALA A 406 3.53 4.19 -31.40
N VAL A 407 3.85 3.09 -30.72
CA VAL A 407 5.22 2.58 -30.57
C VAL A 407 5.28 1.09 -30.90
N ASP A 408 6.42 0.63 -31.43
CA ASP A 408 6.74 -0.78 -31.58
C ASP A 408 7.75 -1.16 -30.49
N ALA A 409 7.30 -1.90 -29.50
CA ALA A 409 8.08 -2.31 -28.35
C ALA A 409 8.82 -3.63 -28.64
N ASP A 410 10.11 -3.71 -28.31
CA ASP A 410 10.87 -4.95 -28.32
C ASP A 410 10.64 -5.72 -27.01
N LEU A 411 9.87 -6.80 -27.07
CA LEU A 411 9.66 -7.71 -25.94
C LEU A 411 10.63 -8.88 -26.04
N THR A 412 11.55 -8.99 -25.07
CA THR A 412 12.63 -9.98 -25.07
C THR A 412 12.43 -11.05 -24.01
N ALA A 413 13.07 -12.21 -24.21
CA ALA A 413 13.14 -13.27 -23.20
C ALA A 413 13.80 -12.81 -21.91
N ASP A 414 14.76 -11.86 -21.97
CA ASP A 414 15.43 -11.28 -20.78
C ASP A 414 14.45 -10.47 -19.94
N HIS A 415 13.61 -9.64 -20.55
CA HIS A 415 12.54 -8.91 -19.82
C HIS A 415 11.67 -9.88 -19.03
N LEU A 416 11.40 -11.06 -19.59
CA LEU A 416 10.54 -12.08 -19.00
C LEU A 416 11.27 -13.05 -18.06
N LYS A 417 12.61 -12.99 -17.97
CA LYS A 417 13.47 -13.96 -17.28
C LYS A 417 13.20 -15.41 -17.75
N LEU A 418 13.02 -15.56 -19.07
CA LEU A 418 12.82 -16.83 -19.75
C LEU A 418 14.05 -17.20 -20.61
N ARG A 419 14.13 -18.46 -21.00
CA ARG A 419 15.22 -18.95 -21.86
C ARG A 419 15.09 -18.41 -23.30
N LYS A 420 16.19 -17.87 -23.82
CA LYS A 420 16.27 -17.29 -25.16
C LYS A 420 16.17 -18.33 -26.27
N ASP A 421 16.54 -19.57 -25.98
CA ASP A 421 16.61 -20.71 -26.93
C ASP A 421 15.38 -21.61 -26.88
N ALA A 422 14.33 -21.22 -26.15
CA ALA A 422 13.08 -21.97 -26.02
C ALA A 422 11.88 -21.16 -26.54
N PRO A 423 10.82 -21.83 -27.03
CA PRO A 423 9.60 -21.15 -27.44
C PRO A 423 8.94 -20.41 -26.28
N ILE A 424 8.49 -19.19 -26.57
CA ILE A 424 7.71 -18.34 -25.64
C ILE A 424 6.37 -18.06 -26.31
N LYS A 425 5.29 -18.44 -25.64
CA LYS A 425 3.92 -18.21 -26.10
C LYS A 425 3.31 -17.01 -25.37
N LEU A 426 2.75 -16.07 -26.12
CA LEU A 426 1.93 -14.97 -25.64
C LEU A 426 0.46 -15.26 -25.97
N THR A 427 -0.42 -15.10 -25.00
CA THR A 427 -1.87 -15.06 -25.20
C THR A 427 -2.39 -13.68 -24.81
N ASP A 428 -2.85 -12.88 -25.75
CA ASP A 428 -3.43 -11.56 -25.51
C ASP A 428 -4.74 -11.70 -24.71
N LEU A 429 -4.84 -11.02 -23.56
CA LEU A 429 -5.96 -11.21 -22.64
C LEU A 429 -7.22 -10.42 -23.03
N TRP A 430 -7.11 -9.49 -23.98
CA TRP A 430 -8.28 -8.83 -24.54
C TRP A 430 -8.77 -9.49 -25.83
N SER A 431 -7.90 -9.68 -26.82
CA SER A 431 -8.26 -10.24 -28.13
C SER A 431 -8.28 -11.77 -28.18
N LYS A 432 -7.67 -12.46 -27.18
CA LYS A 432 -7.47 -13.91 -27.11
C LYS A 432 -6.57 -14.48 -28.21
N ALA A 433 -5.86 -13.62 -28.93
CA ALA A 433 -4.92 -14.04 -29.96
C ALA A 433 -3.63 -14.62 -29.34
N ASP A 434 -3.14 -15.70 -29.94
CA ASP A 434 -1.89 -16.34 -29.57
C ASP A 434 -0.76 -15.93 -30.53
N THR A 435 0.43 -15.71 -29.98
CA THR A 435 1.68 -15.49 -30.73
C THR A 435 2.78 -16.30 -30.09
N THR A 436 3.66 -16.91 -30.90
CA THR A 436 4.82 -17.64 -30.40
C THR A 436 6.09 -17.07 -31.02
N PHE A 437 7.12 -16.90 -30.21
CA PHE A 437 8.42 -16.41 -30.65
C PHE A 437 9.55 -17.08 -29.88
N THR A 438 10.79 -16.83 -30.32
CA THR A 438 12.01 -17.24 -29.63
C THR A 438 12.91 -16.03 -29.51
N ASN A 439 13.46 -15.79 -28.32
CA ASN A 439 14.31 -14.67 -27.93
C ASN A 439 13.60 -13.30 -27.88
N GLU A 440 13.07 -12.79 -28.99
CA GLU A 440 12.44 -11.45 -29.03
C GLU A 440 11.26 -11.39 -30.01
N THR A 441 10.36 -10.47 -29.80
CA THR A 441 9.25 -10.14 -30.72
C THR A 441 8.91 -8.65 -30.59
N LYS A 442 8.34 -8.08 -31.65
CA LYS A 442 7.79 -6.73 -31.64
C LYS A 442 6.33 -6.76 -31.23
N VAL A 443 5.96 -5.85 -30.34
CA VAL A 443 4.58 -5.60 -29.91
C VAL A 443 4.20 -4.18 -30.32
N HIS A 444 3.26 -4.08 -31.26
CA HIS A 444 2.70 -2.78 -31.62
C HIS A 444 1.72 -2.31 -30.54
N VAL A 445 1.89 -1.09 -30.04
CA VAL A 445 1.09 -0.49 -28.96
C VAL A 445 0.59 0.87 -29.41
N ALA A 446 -0.72 1.01 -29.54
CA ALA A 446 -1.36 2.28 -29.90
C ALA A 446 -1.15 3.35 -28.81
N PRO A 447 -1.44 4.63 -29.10
CA PRO A 447 -1.38 5.69 -28.10
C PRO A 447 -2.24 5.34 -26.88
N ARG A 448 -1.70 5.51 -25.67
CA ARG A 448 -2.35 5.25 -24.38
C ARG A 448 -2.82 3.79 -24.17
N GLU A 449 -2.39 2.86 -25.03
CA GLU A 449 -2.77 1.46 -24.94
C GLU A 449 -1.88 0.70 -23.95
N THR A 450 -2.48 -0.28 -23.30
CA THR A 450 -1.79 -1.37 -22.59
C THR A 450 -2.11 -2.68 -23.28
N ARG A 451 -1.13 -3.27 -23.97
CA ARG A 451 -1.21 -4.65 -24.43
C ARG A 451 -0.85 -5.56 -23.28
N ILE A 452 -1.72 -6.50 -22.95
CA ILE A 452 -1.52 -7.38 -21.79
C ILE A 452 -1.66 -8.84 -22.19
N PHE A 453 -0.68 -9.65 -21.79
CA PHE A 453 -0.55 -11.05 -22.21
C PHE A 453 -0.33 -11.96 -21.02
N ARG A 454 -0.87 -13.16 -21.07
CA ARG A 454 -0.33 -14.31 -20.34
C ARG A 454 0.82 -14.88 -21.15
N VAL A 455 1.90 -15.25 -20.47
CA VAL A 455 3.15 -15.71 -21.09
C VAL A 455 3.53 -17.08 -20.54
N GLN A 456 3.74 -18.01 -21.43
CA GLN A 456 4.23 -19.35 -21.11
C GLN A 456 5.59 -19.57 -21.78
N GLY A 457 6.56 -20.08 -21.02
CA GLY A 457 7.91 -20.34 -21.50
C GLY A 457 8.78 -21.03 -20.45
N THR A 458 9.94 -21.48 -20.85
CA THR A 458 10.89 -22.11 -19.93
C THR A 458 11.66 -21.04 -19.16
N ARG A 459 11.66 -21.12 -17.83
CA ARG A 459 12.36 -20.17 -16.96
C ARG A 459 13.87 -20.21 -17.17
N ALA A 460 14.51 -19.05 -17.15
CA ALA A 460 15.98 -18.93 -17.21
C ALA A 460 16.63 -19.59 -15.98
N LEU A 461 16.04 -19.40 -14.80
CA LEU A 461 16.44 -20.06 -13.55
C LEU A 461 15.65 -21.36 -13.38
N ALA A 462 16.17 -22.48 -13.87
CA ALA A 462 15.44 -23.75 -13.97
C ALA A 462 15.03 -24.36 -12.61
N GLN A 463 15.82 -24.19 -11.55
CA GLN A 463 15.62 -24.86 -10.25
C GLN A 463 15.41 -23.85 -9.11
N GLY A 464 14.72 -22.75 -9.37
CA GLY A 464 14.53 -21.73 -8.36
C GLY A 464 13.76 -20.53 -8.87
N VAL A 465 13.80 -19.47 -8.09
CA VAL A 465 13.14 -18.21 -8.37
C VAL A 465 14.00 -17.06 -7.85
N TYR A 466 14.16 -16.00 -8.65
CA TYR A 466 14.75 -14.77 -8.12
C TYR A 466 13.79 -14.11 -7.12
N LEU A 467 14.34 -13.50 -6.08
CA LEU A 467 13.52 -12.77 -5.10
C LEU A 467 12.72 -11.64 -5.77
N SER A 468 13.28 -11.01 -6.77
CA SER A 468 12.62 -9.99 -7.58
C SER A 468 11.43 -10.50 -8.41
N GLU A 469 11.31 -11.81 -8.62
CA GLU A 469 10.15 -12.43 -9.27
C GLU A 469 9.02 -12.76 -8.28
N GLN A 470 9.28 -12.67 -6.97
CA GLN A 470 8.32 -12.97 -5.91
C GLN A 470 8.16 -11.81 -4.92
N PRO A 471 7.88 -10.58 -5.39
CA PRO A 471 7.77 -9.43 -4.50
C PRO A 471 6.73 -9.61 -3.40
N GLY A 472 5.63 -10.33 -3.66
CA GLY A 472 4.63 -10.66 -2.65
C GLY A 472 5.13 -11.50 -1.47
N SER A 473 6.30 -12.12 -1.59
CA SER A 473 6.98 -12.91 -0.55
C SER A 473 8.22 -12.22 0.02
N VAL A 474 8.54 -10.98 -0.39
CA VAL A 474 9.71 -10.21 0.09
C VAL A 474 9.22 -8.90 0.72
N ASN A 475 9.42 -8.74 2.02
CA ASN A 475 8.98 -7.57 2.77
C ASN A 475 10.18 -6.77 3.28
N PRO A 476 10.37 -5.50 2.86
CA PRO A 476 11.33 -4.60 3.48
C PRO A 476 10.79 -4.15 4.85
N ALA A 477 11.10 -4.93 5.89
CA ALA A 477 10.70 -4.63 7.26
C ALA A 477 11.44 -3.41 7.82
N VAL A 478 12.70 -3.22 7.38
CA VAL A 478 13.50 -2.01 7.56
C VAL A 478 14.18 -1.73 6.23
N ASP A 479 13.90 -0.63 5.61
CA ASP A 479 14.39 -0.31 4.25
C ASP A 479 15.62 0.62 4.20
N GLY A 480 16.13 1.03 5.37
CA GLY A 480 17.29 1.91 5.47
C GLY A 480 17.01 3.39 5.23
N VAL A 481 15.76 3.75 4.93
CA VAL A 481 15.35 5.15 4.73
C VAL A 481 15.05 5.79 6.08
N THR A 482 15.67 6.93 6.38
CA THR A 482 15.41 7.69 7.62
C THR A 482 14.73 9.01 7.38
N THR A 483 15.04 9.62 6.25
CA THR A 483 14.43 10.88 5.85
C THR A 483 13.91 10.71 4.44
N PRO A 484 12.69 10.17 4.29
CA PRO A 484 12.12 9.95 2.97
C PRO A 484 12.12 11.23 2.15
N GLN A 485 12.67 11.14 0.95
CA GLN A 485 12.71 12.25 0.00
C GLN A 485 11.83 11.93 -1.20
N ALA A 486 11.49 12.97 -1.95
CA ALA A 486 10.79 12.81 -3.20
C ALA A 486 11.59 11.90 -4.15
N ASP A 487 10.94 10.91 -4.74
CA ASP A 487 11.56 10.04 -5.73
C ASP A 487 11.70 10.79 -7.07
N PRO A 488 12.92 11.08 -7.54
CA PRO A 488 13.11 11.79 -8.79
C PRO A 488 12.67 10.96 -10.01
N THR A 489 12.51 9.64 -9.87
CA THR A 489 12.05 8.79 -10.97
C THR A 489 10.54 8.91 -11.21
N VAL A 490 9.77 9.41 -10.25
CA VAL A 490 8.34 9.71 -10.40
C VAL A 490 8.08 11.19 -10.73
N PHE A 491 9.12 11.93 -11.02
CA PHE A 491 9.04 13.36 -11.32
C PHE A 491 8.11 13.68 -12.51
N ARG A 492 8.04 12.77 -13.50
CA ARG A 492 7.17 12.93 -14.67
C ARG A 492 5.68 13.01 -14.32
N SER A 493 5.29 12.38 -13.25
CA SER A 493 3.90 12.25 -12.80
C SER A 493 3.59 13.02 -11.53
N SER A 494 4.50 13.86 -11.05
CA SER A 494 4.25 14.74 -9.92
C SER A 494 3.34 15.90 -10.31
N PHE A 495 2.11 15.57 -10.63
CA PHE A 495 1.04 16.51 -10.92
C PHE A 495 0.35 16.90 -9.61
N GLY A 496 0.00 18.16 -9.46
CA GLY A 496 -0.82 18.62 -8.34
C GLY A 496 -2.24 18.04 -8.38
N TRP A 497 -3.09 18.49 -7.47
CA TRP A 497 -4.51 18.08 -7.37
C TRP A 497 -5.29 18.12 -8.69
N THR A 498 -4.93 19.03 -9.58
CA THR A 498 -5.59 19.18 -10.89
C THR A 498 -5.14 18.14 -11.91
N GLY A 499 -4.15 17.31 -11.61
CA GLY A 499 -3.51 16.44 -12.60
C GLY A 499 -2.67 17.20 -13.63
N THR A 500 -2.38 18.47 -13.40
CA THR A 500 -1.54 19.31 -14.24
C THR A 500 -0.19 19.58 -13.56
N LYS A 501 0.84 19.82 -14.34
CA LYS A 501 2.22 20.02 -13.87
C LYS A 501 2.38 21.21 -12.90
N GLY A 502 1.41 22.09 -12.78
CA GLY A 502 1.57 23.40 -12.13
C GLY A 502 1.85 23.40 -10.63
N GLY A 503 1.54 22.36 -9.89
CA GLY A 503 1.88 22.27 -8.46
C GLY A 503 2.74 21.09 -8.14
N GLY A 504 3.12 20.35 -9.16
CA GLY A 504 3.56 18.99 -9.02
C GLY A 504 5.03 18.76 -9.26
N GLU A 505 5.85 19.73 -9.10
CA GLU A 505 7.30 19.51 -9.10
C GLU A 505 7.77 18.70 -7.88
N ARG A 506 6.85 18.43 -6.93
CA ARG A 506 7.11 17.57 -5.78
C ARG A 506 6.17 16.37 -5.84
N PRO A 507 6.70 15.15 -5.86
CA PRO A 507 5.88 13.97 -5.64
C PRO A 507 5.16 14.12 -4.29
N MET A 508 3.85 13.98 -4.27
CA MET A 508 3.06 14.05 -3.03
C MET A 508 3.29 12.82 -2.14
N TYR A 509 3.80 11.76 -2.70
CA TYR A 509 4.15 10.54 -2.03
C TYR A 509 5.68 10.47 -1.94
N ALA A 510 6.16 10.55 -0.77
CA ALA A 510 7.57 10.34 -0.48
C ALA A 510 7.92 8.86 -0.59
N GLY A 511 9.16 8.54 -0.49
CA GLY A 511 9.57 7.17 -0.43
C GLY A 511 10.64 6.81 -1.43
N TRP A 512 11.37 7.80 -1.86
CA TRP A 512 12.61 7.56 -2.59
C TRP A 512 13.63 6.87 -1.70
N GLY A 513 14.37 5.93 -2.27
CA GLY A 513 15.38 5.17 -1.56
C GLY A 513 14.89 3.88 -0.91
N GLY A 514 13.63 3.51 -1.07
CA GLY A 514 13.10 2.23 -0.62
C GLY A 514 13.62 1.04 -1.41
N ALA A 515 13.35 -0.18 -0.93
CA ALA A 515 13.72 -1.41 -1.60
C ALA A 515 13.05 -1.54 -2.98
N ARG A 516 13.78 -2.06 -3.97
CA ARG A 516 13.29 -2.27 -5.34
C ARG A 516 13.76 -3.61 -5.91
N ALA A 517 12.91 -4.20 -6.70
CA ALA A 517 13.25 -5.36 -7.52
C ALA A 517 14.01 -4.92 -8.79
N ASP A 518 15.07 -5.62 -9.11
CA ASP A 518 15.89 -5.49 -10.32
C ASP A 518 16.53 -4.11 -10.57
N SER A 519 16.45 -3.21 -9.59
CA SER A 519 17.07 -1.88 -9.69
C SER A 519 17.56 -1.40 -8.33
N THR A 520 18.42 -0.38 -8.33
CA THR A 520 18.81 0.31 -7.10
C THR A 520 17.60 1.07 -6.53
N PRO A 521 17.64 1.50 -5.26
CA PRO A 521 16.63 2.40 -4.69
C PRO A 521 16.33 3.63 -5.54
N TYR A 522 17.26 4.01 -6.40
CA TYR A 522 17.22 5.21 -7.24
C TYR A 522 16.95 4.92 -8.73
N GLY A 523 16.59 3.67 -9.06
CA GLY A 523 16.17 3.28 -10.40
C GLY A 523 17.30 2.98 -11.39
N GLN A 524 18.56 2.93 -10.93
CA GLN A 524 19.67 2.51 -11.79
C GLN A 524 19.76 0.97 -11.84
N LEU A 525 20.49 0.44 -12.79
CA LEU A 525 20.85 -0.98 -12.86
C LEU A 525 21.63 -1.39 -11.62
N LEU A 526 21.35 -2.57 -11.08
CA LEU A 526 22.14 -3.16 -10.01
C LEU A 526 23.56 -3.46 -10.52
N GLN A 527 24.57 -2.92 -9.84
CA GLN A 527 25.96 -3.09 -10.25
C GLN A 527 26.91 -3.08 -9.05
N ILE A 528 27.84 -4.04 -8.99
CA ILE A 528 28.88 -4.10 -7.95
C ILE A 528 30.25 -4.19 -8.61
N ALA A 529 31.11 -3.21 -8.38
CA ALA A 529 32.46 -3.14 -8.95
C ALA A 529 32.50 -3.41 -10.47
N GLY A 530 31.62 -2.77 -11.22
CA GLY A 530 31.49 -2.90 -12.66
C GLY A 530 30.73 -4.13 -13.15
N THR A 531 30.34 -5.05 -12.26
CA THR A 531 29.57 -6.26 -12.63
C THR A 531 28.06 -5.97 -12.51
N PRO A 532 27.30 -6.01 -13.63
CA PRO A 532 25.86 -5.78 -13.61
C PRO A 532 25.08 -7.03 -13.19
N TYR A 533 23.89 -6.83 -12.60
CA TYR A 533 22.95 -7.89 -12.22
C TYR A 533 21.57 -7.57 -12.79
N ALA A 534 21.08 -8.44 -13.68
CA ALA A 534 19.76 -8.29 -14.30
C ALA A 534 18.61 -8.69 -13.36
N ALA A 535 18.90 -9.39 -12.26
CA ALA A 535 17.93 -9.77 -11.24
C ALA A 535 18.51 -9.53 -9.85
N GLY A 536 17.67 -9.19 -8.88
CA GLY A 536 18.09 -8.98 -7.50
C GLY A 536 17.26 -7.93 -6.79
N ILE A 537 17.74 -7.54 -5.60
CA ILE A 537 17.11 -6.49 -4.78
C ILE A 537 18.12 -5.38 -4.50
N GLY A 538 17.77 -4.15 -4.87
CA GLY A 538 18.48 -2.95 -4.45
C GLY A 538 17.79 -2.34 -3.24
N ILE A 539 18.57 -1.96 -2.22
CA ILE A 539 18.07 -1.39 -0.97
C ILE A 539 19.15 -0.50 -0.35
N LEU A 540 18.81 0.33 0.62
CA LEU A 540 19.81 1.08 1.38
C LEU A 540 20.44 0.20 2.48
N ALA A 541 21.67 0.51 2.86
CA ALA A 541 22.29 -0.10 4.04
C ALA A 541 21.53 0.22 5.33
N ASN A 542 21.77 -0.55 6.38
CA ASN A 542 20.97 -0.63 7.60
C ASN A 542 19.52 -1.03 7.30
N SER A 543 19.39 -2.10 6.55
CA SER A 543 18.12 -2.67 6.12
C SER A 543 17.97 -4.13 6.54
N ARG A 544 16.71 -4.56 6.66
CA ARG A 544 16.30 -5.93 6.91
C ARG A 544 15.11 -6.28 6.04
N LEU A 545 15.31 -7.25 5.15
CA LEU A 545 14.26 -7.86 4.34
C LEU A 545 13.78 -9.14 5.04
N GLU A 546 12.49 -9.37 5.04
CA GLU A 546 11.87 -10.65 5.40
C GLU A 546 11.45 -11.36 4.12
N VAL A 547 11.77 -12.64 4.00
CA VAL A 547 11.43 -13.48 2.84
C VAL A 547 10.68 -14.71 3.31
N ARG A 548 9.49 -14.93 2.80
CA ARG A 548 8.74 -16.19 2.99
C ARG A 548 9.41 -17.27 2.14
N ASN A 549 9.99 -18.27 2.80
CA ASN A 549 10.81 -19.26 2.11
C ASN A 549 10.01 -20.26 1.26
N GLY A 550 8.78 -20.59 1.66
CA GLY A 550 8.08 -21.73 1.06
C GLY A 550 8.85 -23.04 1.30
N ASP A 551 9.00 -23.86 0.25
CA ASP A 551 9.66 -25.16 0.31
C ASP A 551 11.10 -25.17 -0.27
N TYR A 552 11.68 -24.00 -0.47
CA TYR A 552 13.05 -23.90 -0.99
C TYR A 552 14.07 -24.33 0.05
N ARG A 553 15.18 -24.88 -0.43
CA ARG A 553 16.25 -25.42 0.43
C ARG A 553 17.45 -24.53 0.55
N ARG A 554 17.65 -23.60 -0.39
CA ARG A 554 18.86 -22.78 -0.44
C ARG A 554 18.54 -21.37 -0.87
N ILE A 555 19.22 -20.39 -0.32
CA ILE A 555 19.27 -19.02 -0.82
C ILE A 555 20.69 -18.69 -1.28
N GLU A 556 20.83 -18.00 -2.40
CA GLU A 556 22.09 -17.49 -2.94
C GLU A 556 21.95 -16.04 -3.34
N ALA A 557 23.03 -15.25 -3.19
CA ALA A 557 23.14 -13.90 -3.69
C ALA A 557 24.61 -13.48 -3.85
N HIS A 558 24.88 -12.53 -4.72
CA HIS A 558 26.12 -11.78 -4.77
C HIS A 558 25.88 -10.43 -4.10
N VAL A 559 26.62 -10.15 -3.03
CA VAL A 559 26.36 -8.98 -2.19
C VAL A 559 27.50 -7.97 -2.24
N GLY A 560 27.16 -6.70 -2.22
CA GLY A 560 28.15 -5.62 -2.21
C GLY A 560 27.51 -4.24 -2.10
N VAL A 561 28.36 -3.24 -1.92
CA VAL A 561 27.98 -1.84 -2.04
C VAL A 561 27.79 -1.55 -3.53
N ASP A 562 26.64 -0.97 -3.88
CA ASP A 562 26.30 -0.66 -5.26
C ASP A 562 27.18 0.45 -5.83
N ASP A 563 27.49 0.40 -7.12
CA ASP A 563 28.35 1.38 -7.78
C ASP A 563 27.76 2.80 -7.77
N SER A 564 26.44 2.91 -7.65
CA SER A 564 25.72 4.18 -7.51
C SER A 564 25.93 4.85 -6.13
N ALA A 565 26.56 4.17 -5.16
CA ALA A 565 26.79 4.72 -3.82
C ALA A 565 27.65 5.98 -3.87
N ARG A 566 27.16 7.02 -3.20
CA ARG A 566 27.93 8.27 -2.98
C ARG A 566 28.80 8.19 -1.73
N ASP A 567 28.37 7.42 -0.73
CA ASP A 567 29.23 7.11 0.42
C ASP A 567 30.22 6.01 0.05
N ARG A 568 31.51 6.36 0.03
CA ARG A 568 32.63 5.46 -0.29
C ARG A 568 33.45 5.08 0.93
N THR A 569 33.03 5.50 2.12
CA THR A 569 33.83 5.40 3.35
C THR A 569 33.37 4.27 4.27
N HIS A 570 32.06 4.01 4.33
CA HIS A 570 31.52 3.00 5.22
C HIS A 570 31.54 1.60 4.59
N ALA A 571 31.77 0.60 5.41
CA ALA A 571 31.68 -0.78 5.00
C ALA A 571 30.30 -1.35 5.39
N VAL A 572 29.82 -2.31 4.62
CA VAL A 572 28.56 -3.02 4.88
C VAL A 572 28.82 -4.51 5.08
N THR A 573 28.23 -5.07 6.10
CA THR A 573 28.23 -6.51 6.37
C THR A 573 26.85 -7.06 6.03
N PHE A 574 26.83 -8.10 5.20
CA PHE A 574 25.62 -8.78 4.78
C PHE A 574 25.44 -10.07 5.58
N MET A 575 24.23 -10.35 6.01
CA MET A 575 23.90 -11.51 6.83
C MET A 575 22.61 -12.17 6.33
N ILE A 576 22.59 -13.49 6.37
CA ILE A 576 21.41 -14.32 6.07
C ILE A 576 21.03 -15.05 7.36
N TYR A 577 19.79 -14.90 7.78
CA TYR A 577 19.21 -15.63 8.91
C TYR A 577 18.05 -16.52 8.42
N GLY A 578 17.88 -17.67 9.06
CA GLY A 578 16.71 -18.54 8.91
C GLY A 578 16.04 -18.73 10.27
N ASP A 579 14.78 -18.35 10.39
CA ASP A 579 14.01 -18.36 11.65
C ASP A 579 14.82 -17.78 12.83
N GLY A 580 15.45 -16.63 12.61
CA GLY A 580 16.25 -15.90 13.60
C GLY A 580 17.69 -16.40 13.83
N LYS A 581 18.07 -17.53 13.25
CA LYS A 581 19.42 -18.10 13.37
C LYS A 581 20.33 -17.60 12.26
N LEU A 582 21.53 -17.09 12.59
CA LEU A 582 22.52 -16.70 11.58
C LEU A 582 23.02 -17.93 10.81
N LEU A 583 22.86 -17.91 9.48
CA LEU A 583 23.25 -18.98 8.57
C LEU A 583 24.48 -18.61 7.73
N ALA A 584 24.58 -17.36 7.28
CA ALA A 584 25.73 -16.87 6.52
C ALA A 584 26.02 -15.40 6.81
N LYS A 585 27.29 -15.01 6.67
CA LYS A 585 27.75 -13.64 6.90
C LYS A 585 28.92 -13.31 5.97
N SER A 586 28.91 -12.13 5.36
CA SER A 586 30.04 -11.61 4.60
C SER A 586 31.13 -11.05 5.51
N LYS A 587 32.33 -10.86 4.96
CA LYS A 587 33.25 -9.86 5.50
C LYS A 587 32.66 -8.45 5.26
N PRO A 588 33.14 -7.40 5.98
CA PRO A 588 32.77 -6.03 5.66
C PRO A 588 33.22 -5.65 4.24
N LEU A 589 32.29 -5.19 3.40
CA LEU A 589 32.52 -4.80 2.01
C LEU A 589 32.38 -3.29 1.86
N ARG A 590 33.25 -2.67 1.04
CA ARG A 590 33.23 -1.25 0.74
C ARG A 590 32.94 -1.01 -0.74
N TRP A 591 32.57 0.20 -1.07
CA TRP A 591 32.41 0.63 -2.46
C TRP A 591 33.66 0.26 -3.31
N GLY A 592 33.45 -0.20 -4.54
CA GLY A 592 34.49 -0.59 -5.49
C GLY A 592 35.15 -1.95 -5.22
N GLN A 593 34.76 -2.65 -4.14
CA GLN A 593 35.20 -4.02 -3.91
C GLN A 593 34.33 -5.03 -4.69
N PRO A 594 34.92 -6.10 -5.23
CA PRO A 594 34.16 -7.15 -5.91
C PRO A 594 33.06 -7.72 -4.99
N ALA A 595 31.96 -8.13 -5.60
CA ALA A 595 30.87 -8.80 -4.91
C ALA A 595 31.35 -10.06 -4.20
N GLN A 596 30.79 -10.33 -3.02
CA GLN A 596 30.97 -11.59 -2.33
C GLN A 596 29.76 -12.50 -2.55
N ALA A 597 29.99 -13.73 -3.00
CA ALA A 597 28.93 -14.74 -3.01
C ALA A 597 28.55 -15.11 -1.58
N LEU A 598 27.27 -15.05 -1.26
CA LEU A 598 26.68 -15.57 -0.04
C LEU A 598 25.68 -16.67 -0.39
N SER A 599 25.69 -17.73 0.39
CA SER A 599 24.80 -18.86 0.23
C SER A 599 24.51 -19.48 1.58
N ALA A 600 23.28 -19.95 1.78
CA ALA A 600 22.84 -20.60 2.99
C ALA A 600 21.84 -21.72 2.70
N ASP A 601 21.92 -22.83 3.46
CA ASP A 601 20.84 -23.80 3.56
C ASP A 601 19.69 -23.18 4.37
N VAL A 602 18.52 -23.08 3.78
CA VAL A 602 17.30 -22.54 4.37
C VAL A 602 16.19 -23.59 4.43
N GLY A 603 16.54 -24.86 4.18
CA GLY A 603 15.59 -25.97 4.24
C GLY A 603 14.92 -26.06 5.60
N GLY A 604 13.57 -25.96 5.60
CA GLY A 604 12.76 -25.97 6.82
C GLY A 604 12.59 -24.61 7.52
N ALA A 605 13.36 -23.58 7.17
CA ALA A 605 13.11 -22.23 7.67
C ALA A 605 11.81 -21.67 7.03
N LYS A 606 10.97 -21.03 7.81
CA LYS A 606 9.74 -20.37 7.35
C LYS A 606 10.04 -18.96 6.86
N ILE A 607 10.84 -18.22 7.62
CA ILE A 607 11.22 -16.85 7.34
C ILE A 607 12.74 -16.78 7.20
N VAL A 608 13.19 -16.31 6.05
CA VAL A 608 14.58 -15.94 5.81
C VAL A 608 14.71 -14.43 5.92
N GLU A 609 15.73 -13.95 6.66
CA GLU A 609 15.94 -12.52 6.80
C GLU A 609 17.30 -12.15 6.21
N LEU A 610 17.30 -11.12 5.35
CA LEU A 610 18.49 -10.59 4.69
C LEU A 610 18.80 -9.23 5.31
N VAL A 611 19.94 -9.12 5.97
CA VAL A 611 20.35 -7.91 6.70
C VAL A 611 21.60 -7.32 6.07
N ALA A 612 21.56 -6.02 5.76
CA ALA A 612 22.72 -5.25 5.33
C ALA A 612 23.04 -4.18 6.38
N LYS A 613 24.07 -4.40 7.19
CA LYS A 613 24.45 -3.53 8.31
C LYS A 613 25.72 -2.74 8.01
N SER A 614 25.60 -1.42 8.00
CA SER A 614 26.72 -0.49 7.81
C SER A 614 27.54 -0.33 9.11
N THR A 615 28.85 -0.01 8.96
CA THR A 615 29.71 0.41 10.07
C THR A 615 29.44 1.85 10.52
N GLY A 616 28.76 2.63 9.71
CA GLY A 616 28.26 3.97 10.05
C GLY A 616 26.80 3.92 10.52
N GLY A 617 26.27 5.07 10.86
CA GLY A 617 24.83 5.26 11.08
C GLY A 617 24.02 5.03 9.81
N VAL A 618 22.71 5.28 9.89
CA VAL A 618 21.84 5.24 8.71
C VAL A 618 22.31 6.27 7.69
N ASN A 619 22.39 5.85 6.43
CA ASN A 619 22.98 6.66 5.37
C ASN A 619 22.28 6.37 4.03
N GLU A 620 21.46 7.32 3.58
CA GLU A 620 20.73 7.25 2.32
C GLU A 620 21.64 7.30 1.06
N GLN A 621 22.91 7.61 1.24
CA GLN A 621 23.91 7.63 0.16
C GLN A 621 24.63 6.29 -0.01
N LEU A 622 24.17 5.24 0.68
CA LEU A 622 24.80 3.92 0.70
C LEU A 622 23.84 2.82 0.20
N PRO A 623 23.44 2.86 -1.09
CA PRO A 623 22.72 1.75 -1.69
C PRO A 623 23.59 0.50 -1.73
N VAL A 624 22.93 -0.63 -1.55
CA VAL A 624 23.52 -1.97 -1.56
C VAL A 624 22.73 -2.87 -2.49
N THR A 625 23.41 -3.86 -3.05
CA THR A 625 22.84 -4.80 -3.99
C THR A 625 22.92 -6.23 -3.47
N TRP A 626 21.77 -6.93 -3.49
CA TRP A 626 21.63 -8.37 -3.39
C TRP A 626 21.47 -8.90 -4.82
N GLY A 627 22.57 -8.96 -5.60
CA GLY A 627 22.58 -9.32 -7.02
C GLY A 627 22.33 -10.80 -7.23
N GLY A 628 21.47 -11.14 -8.17
CA GLY A 628 21.09 -12.52 -8.46
C GLY A 628 20.44 -13.26 -7.30
N ALA A 629 19.92 -12.54 -6.29
CA ALA A 629 19.32 -13.15 -5.09
C ALA A 629 18.20 -14.10 -5.47
N ALA A 630 18.33 -15.39 -5.12
CA ALA A 630 17.43 -16.45 -5.53
C ALA A 630 17.22 -17.50 -4.44
N LEU A 631 16.00 -18.02 -4.39
CA LEU A 631 15.64 -19.24 -3.66
C LEU A 631 15.72 -20.45 -4.60
N LEU A 632 16.36 -21.53 -4.16
CA LEU A 632 16.63 -22.72 -4.95
C LEU A 632 16.03 -23.97 -4.29
N SER A 633 15.49 -24.88 -5.13
CA SER A 633 14.90 -26.14 -4.67
C SER A 633 15.96 -27.18 -4.31
N SER A 634 17.20 -27.05 -4.81
CA SER A 634 18.33 -27.93 -4.54
C SER A 634 19.23 -27.35 -3.45
N ALA A 635 19.73 -28.20 -2.56
CA ALA A 635 20.74 -27.84 -1.56
C ALA A 635 22.16 -27.69 -2.14
N GLN A 636 22.45 -28.20 -3.37
CA GLN A 636 23.76 -28.14 -4.00
C GLN A 636 24.02 -26.78 -4.67
N ALA A 637 25.24 -26.23 -4.52
CA ALA A 637 25.70 -25.05 -5.25
C ALA A 637 25.74 -25.33 -6.77
N ARG A 638 25.48 -24.30 -7.56
CA ARG A 638 25.72 -24.30 -9.01
C ARG A 638 27.19 -24.19 -9.32
#